data_ae2e0ec4d582b8965815832f8b21b5b4
#
_entry.id   ae2e0ec4d582b8965815832f8b21b5b4
#
_cell.length_a   1.000
_cell.length_b   1.000
_cell.length_c   1.000
_cell.angle_alpha   90.00
_cell.angle_beta   90.00
_cell.angle_gamma   90.00
#
_symmetry.space_group_name_H-M   'P 1'
#
loop_
_entity.id
_entity.type
_entity.pdbx_description
1 polymer ?
#
loop_
_entity_poly.entity_id
_entity_poly.type
_entity_poly.pdbx_seq_one_letter_code
_entity_poly.pdbx_strand_id
1 'polypeptide(L)'
;MKIGIFFGGTSREREISFAGGRTVFDNLDKTLFQPVPIFVDSLGQFILLDWQFIYKGTIRDFYPPVSSQPPSLHHLQVYIESLGELSHDEKFEAIAKVGRQVQPEQLPLLMDFAFLALHGPGGEDGAIQGMLEWLGLPYSGSGILPSAFGIDKIAQKKLLKALGQPTPDFRVITAEEWDRADHATTFAYLVRELGLPLVLKAPRQGSSIGVSILKTDDLAKFEAAIEKSLFRKTLTRADWQRLGAQDKVAWVQHLTDIREGIGLPVVLNEQFGPAGIDGPADDSQLAEARGTQQIFHPETLIFTLDQAFETAETIRLTNVDGETQVLVESFVAGREFSCIVVEDPDGQPLALPPTEIVKGDELFDYRSKYLPGLARKITPIDLPEEKIQEIREACEEMFRTFGFQVYARLDGFVGHNGKLFLNDPNTTSGMLPASFFFHQAAEIGLNPSQFLTYLIRTSLAARRRAGLHPVKLGALLAKLDAAIAGRQHEATERIRVAVIMGGYSSERHISVESGRNIFEKLSSSAKYAPVPVFLTGSAQEHQLYVLPVNVMLKDNADDIREKIEHAEAGEAPHPILARIRQEASAITNTYAGLALALPRRISFEELAEMVDEVFIALHGRPGEDGALQQELERFNLPYNGSGVASSSVTINKFATNQRLREAGLRVADHRMAPKLEWQADAESFYRSLETQFPYPFIAKPADDGCSSAVKKIKNRAELEAFSQLIFRTEEDLLPAPAGVLNLGFKEEFPRKEAFLVETLISRDGAAHFLEVTGGLLTSYDEDGLLDIEVFEASEALANGEVLSLEEKFLAGEGQNITPARYDVDAVERQRISNEVKQVLHRVAEVLDIQGYARIDAFVRVRQEGEVEVLIIEVNSLPGMTPATCIFHQTALAGYTPYQFIDRILEFGKARAAKAVSAN
;
A
#
# COMPACT_ATOMS: atom_id res chain seq x y z
N MET A 1 -28.29 -0.85 4.09
CA MET A 1 -28.12 0.47 3.43
C MET A 1 -27.07 0.36 2.35
N LYS A 2 -27.31 0.93 1.15
CA LYS A 2 -26.34 0.92 0.05
C LYS A 2 -25.36 2.09 0.21
N ILE A 3 -24.07 1.80 0.25
CA ILE A 3 -22.99 2.80 0.41
C ILE A 3 -22.19 2.87 -0.89
N GLY A 4 -22.31 3.99 -1.61
CA GLY A 4 -21.43 4.28 -2.74
C GLY A 4 -20.06 4.70 -2.22
N ILE A 5 -19.02 3.98 -2.60
CA ILE A 5 -17.65 4.30 -2.21
C ILE A 5 -16.98 4.98 -3.41
N PHE A 6 -16.65 6.26 -3.28
CA PHE A 6 -16.03 7.06 -4.33
C PHE A 6 -14.51 7.07 -4.15
N PHE A 7 -13.80 6.62 -5.16
CA PHE A 7 -12.33 6.51 -5.15
C PHE A 7 -11.73 6.71 -6.54
N GLY A 8 -10.41 6.90 -6.62
CA GLY A 8 -9.70 7.31 -7.83
C GLY A 8 -9.60 8.83 -7.88
N GLY A 9 -10.17 9.45 -8.89
CA GLY A 9 -10.22 10.89 -9.07
C GLY A 9 -9.21 11.44 -10.07
N THR A 10 -9.34 12.74 -10.34
CA THR A 10 -8.48 13.47 -11.27
C THR A 10 -7.14 13.88 -10.65
N SER A 11 -7.03 13.83 -9.33
CA SER A 11 -5.88 14.34 -8.58
C SER A 11 -4.62 13.45 -8.72
N ARG A 12 -3.49 13.99 -8.30
CA ARG A 12 -2.20 13.26 -8.21
C ARG A 12 -2.20 12.19 -7.11
N GLU A 13 -3.19 12.20 -6.21
CA GLU A 13 -3.35 11.25 -5.11
C GLU A 13 -4.32 10.09 -5.44
N ARG A 14 -4.68 9.92 -6.73
CA ARG A 14 -5.68 8.93 -7.18
C ARG A 14 -5.36 7.48 -6.78
N GLU A 15 -4.09 7.11 -6.69
CA GLU A 15 -3.69 5.76 -6.26
C GLU A 15 -3.91 5.53 -4.76
N ILE A 16 -3.66 6.56 -3.93
CA ILE A 16 -3.99 6.51 -2.49
C ILE A 16 -5.50 6.43 -2.31
N SER A 17 -6.23 7.24 -3.08
CA SER A 17 -7.69 7.21 -3.12
C SER A 17 -8.22 5.83 -3.50
N PHE A 18 -7.63 5.17 -4.50
CA PHE A 18 -7.97 3.82 -4.92
C PHE A 18 -7.72 2.79 -3.80
N ALA A 19 -6.53 2.82 -3.19
CA ALA A 19 -6.18 1.93 -2.09
C ALA A 19 -7.06 2.18 -0.84
N GLY A 20 -7.37 3.43 -0.53
CA GLY A 20 -8.29 3.81 0.53
C GLY A 20 -9.73 3.33 0.25
N GLY A 21 -10.20 3.49 -0.97
CA GLY A 21 -11.51 3.00 -1.41
C GLY A 21 -11.65 1.48 -1.27
N ARG A 22 -10.59 0.72 -1.61
CA ARG A 22 -10.52 -0.73 -1.37
C ARG A 22 -10.62 -1.06 0.12
N THR A 23 -9.86 -0.35 0.95
CA THR A 23 -9.90 -0.56 2.40
C THR A 23 -11.29 -0.30 2.97
N VAL A 24 -11.96 0.77 2.53
CA VAL A 24 -13.35 1.06 2.94
C VAL A 24 -14.29 -0.04 2.43
N PHE A 25 -14.16 -0.46 1.17
CA PHE A 25 -14.99 -1.53 0.59
C PHE A 25 -14.87 -2.83 1.40
N ASP A 26 -13.67 -3.20 1.79
CA ASP A 26 -13.40 -4.40 2.58
C ASP A 26 -13.91 -4.28 4.01
N ASN A 27 -13.71 -3.15 4.66
CA ASN A 27 -14.01 -2.95 6.08
C ASN A 27 -15.44 -2.53 6.39
N LEU A 28 -16.26 -2.14 5.40
CA LEU A 28 -17.68 -1.88 5.64
C LEU A 28 -18.36 -3.14 6.20
N ASP A 29 -19.09 -2.97 7.29
CA ASP A 29 -19.89 -4.04 7.89
C ASP A 29 -20.95 -4.57 6.92
N LYS A 30 -20.76 -5.79 6.43
CA LYS A 30 -21.65 -6.41 5.43
C LYS A 30 -23.01 -6.79 5.98
N THR A 31 -23.22 -6.77 7.31
CA THR A 31 -24.52 -6.96 7.93
C THR A 31 -25.38 -5.69 7.86
N LEU A 32 -24.73 -4.53 7.87
CA LEU A 32 -25.38 -3.21 7.89
C LEU A 32 -25.41 -2.57 6.51
N PHE A 33 -24.37 -2.80 5.70
CA PHE A 33 -24.08 -2.06 4.48
C PHE A 33 -23.85 -2.97 3.28
N GLN A 34 -24.32 -2.51 2.14
CA GLN A 34 -24.00 -3.07 0.83
C GLN A 34 -23.08 -2.07 0.12
N PRO A 35 -21.80 -2.39 -0.07
CA PRO A 35 -20.87 -1.50 -0.77
C PRO A 35 -21.15 -1.45 -2.26
N VAL A 36 -21.07 -0.25 -2.85
CA VAL A 36 -21.23 0.04 -4.27
C VAL A 36 -19.98 0.78 -4.73
N PRO A 37 -19.08 0.16 -5.51
CA PRO A 37 -17.83 0.80 -5.90
C PRO A 37 -18.06 1.81 -7.04
N ILE A 38 -17.75 3.07 -6.79
CA ILE A 38 -17.80 4.15 -7.76
C ILE A 38 -16.37 4.64 -8.02
N PHE A 39 -15.79 4.15 -9.09
CA PHE A 39 -14.50 4.62 -9.56
C PHE A 39 -14.67 5.93 -10.33
N VAL A 40 -13.92 6.94 -9.94
CA VAL A 40 -13.82 8.20 -10.69
C VAL A 40 -12.50 8.16 -11.46
N ASP A 41 -12.57 8.21 -12.77
CA ASP A 41 -11.35 8.20 -13.59
C ASP A 41 -10.67 9.58 -13.62
N SER A 42 -9.50 9.66 -14.23
CA SER A 42 -8.75 10.92 -14.35
C SER A 42 -9.38 11.94 -15.30
N LEU A 43 -10.38 11.53 -16.08
CA LEU A 43 -11.17 12.40 -16.94
C LEU A 43 -12.48 12.87 -16.26
N GLY A 44 -12.67 12.53 -14.98
CA GLY A 44 -13.85 12.91 -14.18
C GLY A 44 -15.11 12.09 -14.48
N GLN A 45 -15.00 10.91 -15.12
CA GLN A 45 -16.14 10.04 -15.37
C GLN A 45 -16.45 9.18 -14.15
N PHE A 46 -17.73 9.02 -13.78
CA PHE A 46 -18.16 8.09 -12.74
C PHE A 46 -18.41 6.72 -13.35
N ILE A 47 -17.79 5.69 -12.79
CA ILE A 47 -17.84 4.32 -13.26
C ILE A 47 -18.30 3.43 -12.11
N LEU A 48 -19.45 2.76 -12.28
CA LEU A 48 -19.80 1.64 -11.41
C LEU A 48 -18.84 0.51 -11.76
N LEU A 49 -17.81 0.37 -10.98
CA LEU A 49 -16.70 -0.54 -11.25
C LEU A 49 -17.12 -1.98 -10.97
N ASP A 50 -16.77 -2.90 -11.85
CA ASP A 50 -16.89 -4.31 -11.54
C ASP A 50 -15.94 -4.65 -10.38
N TRP A 51 -16.48 -5.25 -9.34
CA TRP A 51 -15.80 -5.43 -8.04
C TRP A 51 -14.44 -6.11 -8.14
N GLN A 52 -14.21 -6.98 -9.12
CA GLN A 52 -12.94 -7.67 -9.34
C GLN A 52 -11.76 -6.72 -9.56
N PHE A 53 -11.98 -5.54 -10.13
CA PHE A 53 -10.94 -4.56 -10.40
C PHE A 53 -10.50 -3.80 -9.13
N ILE A 54 -11.29 -3.81 -8.06
CA ILE A 54 -10.91 -3.23 -6.76
C ILE A 54 -9.64 -3.89 -6.21
N TYR A 55 -9.44 -5.17 -6.54
CA TYR A 55 -8.31 -5.96 -6.03
C TYR A 55 -7.06 -5.91 -6.92
N LYS A 56 -7.05 -5.08 -7.97
CA LYS A 56 -5.84 -4.79 -8.73
C LYS A 56 -4.84 -3.96 -7.91
N GLY A 57 -3.56 -4.05 -8.25
CA GLY A 57 -2.51 -3.33 -7.53
C GLY A 57 -2.64 -1.82 -7.62
N THR A 58 -2.74 -1.33 -8.87
CA THR A 58 -2.86 0.10 -9.21
C THR A 58 -3.98 0.32 -10.22
N ILE A 59 -4.40 1.57 -10.41
CA ILE A 59 -5.37 1.94 -11.45
C ILE A 59 -4.82 1.57 -12.83
N ARG A 60 -3.54 1.77 -13.08
CA ARG A 60 -2.88 1.47 -14.36
C ARG A 60 -2.88 -0.01 -14.74
N ASP A 61 -3.13 -0.91 -13.79
CA ASP A 61 -3.22 -2.35 -14.06
C ASP A 61 -4.53 -2.74 -14.77
N PHE A 62 -5.54 -1.87 -14.78
CA PHE A 62 -6.82 -2.18 -15.39
C PHE A 62 -7.43 -1.03 -16.20
N TYR A 63 -6.99 0.23 -15.98
CA TYR A 63 -7.56 1.38 -16.67
C TYR A 63 -6.48 2.42 -17.07
N PRO A 64 -6.26 2.65 -18.38
CA PRO A 64 -7.00 2.11 -19.51
C PRO A 64 -6.79 0.61 -19.69
N PRO A 65 -7.78 -0.10 -20.26
CA PRO A 65 -7.63 -1.51 -20.58
C PRO A 65 -6.43 -1.76 -21.52
N VAL A 66 -5.68 -2.83 -21.28
CA VAL A 66 -4.47 -3.17 -22.06
C VAL A 66 -4.72 -3.16 -23.58
N SER A 67 -5.92 -3.62 -24.00
CA SER A 67 -6.31 -3.63 -25.42
C SER A 67 -6.58 -2.24 -26.01
N SER A 68 -6.65 -1.21 -25.20
CA SER A 68 -6.83 0.19 -25.63
C SER A 68 -5.51 0.98 -25.61
N GLN A 69 -4.44 0.37 -25.10
CA GLN A 69 -3.13 1.03 -25.06
C GLN A 69 -2.40 0.90 -26.39
N PRO A 70 -1.76 1.97 -26.89
CA PRO A 70 -0.93 1.87 -28.07
C PRO A 70 0.29 0.96 -27.82
N PRO A 71 0.85 0.33 -28.84
CA PRO A 71 2.08 -0.42 -28.72
C PRO A 71 3.18 0.44 -28.08
N SER A 72 3.78 -0.04 -27.01
CA SER A 72 4.87 0.64 -26.31
C SER A 72 6.16 -0.15 -26.46
N LEU A 73 7.24 0.48 -26.94
CA LEU A 73 8.57 -0.12 -27.08
C LEU A 73 9.21 -0.44 -25.71
N HIS A 74 8.80 0.31 -24.70
CA HIS A 74 9.38 0.24 -23.35
C HIS A 74 8.40 -0.30 -22.30
N HIS A 75 7.23 -0.81 -22.74
CA HIS A 75 6.19 -1.40 -21.87
C HIS A 75 5.72 -0.47 -20.72
N LEU A 76 5.72 0.84 -20.97
CA LEU A 76 5.33 1.84 -19.98
C LEU A 76 3.84 1.74 -19.65
N GLN A 77 3.51 1.65 -18.36
CA GLN A 77 2.14 1.73 -17.89
C GLN A 77 1.69 3.19 -17.80
N VAL A 78 0.52 3.48 -18.35
CA VAL A 78 -0.02 4.85 -18.46
C VAL A 78 -1.43 4.95 -17.87
N TYR A 79 -1.85 6.17 -17.53
CA TYR A 79 -3.24 6.47 -17.21
C TYR A 79 -4.04 6.78 -18.49
N ILE A 80 -5.37 6.84 -18.38
CA ILE A 80 -6.28 7.05 -19.52
C ILE A 80 -6.02 8.37 -20.24
N GLU A 81 -5.64 9.43 -19.54
CA GLU A 81 -5.29 10.73 -20.12
C GLU A 81 -4.06 10.66 -21.03
N SER A 82 -3.21 9.67 -20.88
CA SER A 82 -2.04 9.47 -21.74
C SER A 82 -2.40 8.93 -23.13
N LEU A 83 -3.64 8.53 -23.35
CA LEU A 83 -4.14 8.13 -24.67
C LEU A 83 -4.50 9.34 -25.55
N GLY A 84 -4.41 10.56 -25.03
CA GLY A 84 -4.73 11.79 -25.73
C GLY A 84 -6.20 12.20 -25.61
N GLU A 85 -6.67 12.99 -26.57
CA GLU A 85 -8.07 13.42 -26.65
C GLU A 85 -8.95 12.29 -27.16
N LEU A 86 -9.59 11.56 -26.25
CA LEU A 86 -10.49 10.48 -26.59
C LEU A 86 -11.88 10.99 -26.98
N SER A 87 -12.44 10.45 -28.03
CA SER A 87 -13.84 10.63 -28.41
C SER A 87 -14.79 10.04 -27.34
N HIS A 88 -16.09 10.37 -27.46
CA HIS A 88 -17.10 9.81 -26.54
C HIS A 88 -17.18 8.29 -26.65
N ASP A 89 -17.10 7.75 -27.86
CA ASP A 89 -17.19 6.32 -28.11
C ASP A 89 -15.98 5.55 -27.54
N GLU A 90 -14.76 6.09 -27.73
CA GLU A 90 -13.53 5.50 -27.16
C GLU A 90 -13.57 5.48 -25.62
N LYS A 91 -14.04 6.57 -24.98
CA LYS A 91 -14.26 6.60 -23.52
C LYS A 91 -15.27 5.55 -23.10
N PHE A 92 -16.39 5.46 -23.80
CA PHE A 92 -17.44 4.48 -23.49
C PHE A 92 -16.94 3.04 -23.63
N GLU A 93 -16.21 2.73 -24.70
CA GLU A 93 -15.61 1.40 -24.91
C GLU A 93 -14.59 1.04 -23.82
N ALA A 94 -13.74 1.99 -23.42
CA ALA A 94 -12.80 1.77 -22.33
C ALA A 94 -13.50 1.49 -21.00
N ILE A 95 -14.55 2.26 -20.69
CA ILE A 95 -15.35 2.08 -19.48
C ILE A 95 -16.09 0.73 -19.48
N ALA A 96 -16.68 0.33 -20.63
CA ALA A 96 -17.44 -0.90 -20.74
C ALA A 96 -16.61 -2.17 -20.45
N LYS A 97 -15.29 -2.09 -20.51
CA LYS A 97 -14.37 -3.21 -20.16
C LYS A 97 -14.11 -3.38 -18.67
N VAL A 98 -14.40 -2.35 -17.88
CA VAL A 98 -14.13 -2.38 -16.43
C VAL A 98 -15.37 -2.16 -15.58
N GLY A 99 -16.49 -1.81 -16.20
CA GLY A 99 -17.74 -1.55 -15.50
C GLY A 99 -18.75 -0.81 -16.36
N ARG A 100 -19.55 0.04 -15.75
CA ARG A 100 -20.60 0.82 -16.39
C ARG A 100 -20.50 2.30 -16.05
N GLN A 101 -20.54 3.15 -17.05
CA GLN A 101 -20.66 4.60 -16.86
C GLN A 101 -21.92 4.96 -16.08
N VAL A 102 -21.82 5.87 -15.15
CA VAL A 102 -22.91 6.41 -14.34
C VAL A 102 -22.97 7.91 -14.49
N GLN A 103 -24.14 8.43 -14.83
CA GLN A 103 -24.36 9.87 -14.82
C GLN A 103 -24.69 10.33 -13.40
N PRO A 104 -24.32 11.58 -13.00
CA PRO A 104 -24.55 12.08 -11.64
C PRO A 104 -25.99 11.90 -11.14
N GLU A 105 -27.00 12.14 -11.98
CA GLU A 105 -28.41 11.99 -11.65
C GLU A 105 -28.85 10.53 -11.39
N GLN A 106 -28.04 9.56 -11.78
CA GLN A 106 -28.30 8.14 -11.50
C GLN A 106 -27.77 7.70 -10.12
N LEU A 107 -26.84 8.46 -9.51
CA LEU A 107 -26.23 8.10 -8.22
C LEU A 107 -27.28 7.86 -7.11
N PRO A 108 -28.32 8.73 -6.92
CA PRO A 108 -29.34 8.50 -5.90
C PRO A 108 -30.20 7.23 -6.10
N LEU A 109 -30.17 6.62 -7.30
CA LEU A 109 -30.85 5.35 -7.58
C LEU A 109 -29.98 4.15 -7.21
N LEU A 110 -28.68 4.33 -7.18
CA LEU A 110 -27.70 3.27 -6.91
C LEU A 110 -27.36 3.15 -5.42
N MET A 111 -27.44 4.23 -4.67
CA MET A 111 -26.97 4.29 -3.28
C MET A 111 -27.82 5.17 -2.39
N ASP A 112 -27.76 4.92 -1.08
CA ASP A 112 -28.41 5.71 -0.04
C ASP A 112 -27.48 6.77 0.55
N PHE A 113 -26.15 6.55 0.47
CA PHE A 113 -25.10 7.33 1.07
C PHE A 113 -23.83 7.24 0.23
N ALA A 114 -23.08 8.35 0.10
CA ALA A 114 -21.78 8.41 -0.57
C ALA A 114 -20.64 8.47 0.46
N PHE A 115 -19.78 7.46 0.48
CA PHE A 115 -18.54 7.49 1.25
C PHE A 115 -17.41 8.00 0.36
N LEU A 116 -16.80 9.15 0.73
CA LEU A 116 -15.77 9.80 -0.05
C LEU A 116 -14.38 9.33 0.42
N ALA A 117 -13.73 8.52 -0.40
CA ALA A 117 -12.32 8.15 -0.27
C ALA A 117 -11.44 8.89 -1.29
N LEU A 118 -12.01 9.89 -1.99
CA LEU A 118 -11.30 10.74 -2.92
C LEU A 118 -10.34 11.67 -2.18
N HIS A 119 -9.14 11.85 -2.73
CA HIS A 119 -8.10 12.74 -2.20
C HIS A 119 -7.76 13.84 -3.20
N GLY A 120 -7.31 14.98 -2.68
CA GLY A 120 -6.87 16.12 -3.47
C GLY A 120 -7.98 16.88 -4.19
N PRO A 121 -7.62 17.71 -5.21
CA PRO A 121 -8.58 18.49 -5.98
C PRO A 121 -9.67 17.62 -6.60
N GLY A 122 -10.92 18.11 -6.58
CA GLY A 122 -12.11 17.37 -7.00
C GLY A 122 -12.71 16.47 -5.90
N GLY A 123 -11.92 16.02 -4.94
CA GLY A 123 -12.35 15.16 -3.82
C GLY A 123 -12.51 15.90 -2.49
N GLU A 124 -11.55 16.78 -2.16
CA GLU A 124 -11.44 17.45 -0.87
C GLU A 124 -11.68 18.97 -0.94
N ASP A 125 -12.08 19.51 -2.06
CA ASP A 125 -12.18 20.94 -2.34
C ASP A 125 -13.61 21.51 -2.33
N GLY A 126 -14.59 20.67 -2.05
CA GLY A 126 -16.01 21.05 -2.07
C GLY A 126 -16.72 20.74 -3.39
N ALA A 127 -16.02 20.37 -4.45
CA ALA A 127 -16.64 20.11 -5.75
C ALA A 127 -17.57 18.89 -5.73
N ILE A 128 -17.07 17.74 -5.30
CA ILE A 128 -17.89 16.52 -5.18
C ILE A 128 -18.99 16.69 -4.12
N GLN A 129 -18.69 17.36 -3.01
CA GLN A 129 -19.64 17.65 -1.95
C GLN A 129 -20.81 18.49 -2.50
N GLY A 130 -20.52 19.52 -3.28
CA GLY A 130 -21.54 20.38 -3.92
C GLY A 130 -22.43 19.62 -4.88
N MET A 131 -21.88 18.74 -5.70
CA MET A 131 -22.66 17.87 -6.58
C MET A 131 -23.58 16.94 -5.78
N LEU A 132 -23.07 16.31 -4.72
CA LEU A 132 -23.86 15.40 -3.88
C LEU A 132 -24.98 16.12 -3.13
N GLU A 133 -24.74 17.35 -2.62
CA GLU A 133 -25.80 18.18 -2.02
C GLU A 133 -26.87 18.55 -3.05
N TRP A 134 -26.47 18.94 -4.26
CA TRP A 134 -27.41 19.21 -5.35
C TRP A 134 -28.31 18.00 -5.66
N LEU A 135 -27.73 16.80 -5.63
CA LEU A 135 -28.46 15.54 -5.86
C LEU A 135 -29.26 15.07 -4.63
N GLY A 136 -29.15 15.74 -3.48
CA GLY A 136 -29.78 15.33 -2.23
C GLY A 136 -29.27 14.02 -1.67
N LEU A 137 -28.01 13.66 -1.98
CA LEU A 137 -27.35 12.44 -1.53
C LEU A 137 -26.43 12.76 -0.34
N PRO A 138 -26.64 12.18 0.85
CA PRO A 138 -25.76 12.39 1.99
C PRO A 138 -24.39 11.74 1.76
N TYR A 139 -23.35 12.35 2.34
CA TYR A 139 -21.96 11.94 2.14
C TYR A 139 -21.13 12.03 3.42
N SER A 140 -19.98 11.36 3.44
CA SER A 140 -19.04 11.34 4.56
C SER A 140 -18.21 12.63 4.66
N GLY A 141 -17.79 12.97 5.88
CA GLY A 141 -16.85 14.06 6.15
C GLY A 141 -17.46 15.46 6.13
N SER A 142 -16.62 16.44 5.90
CA SER A 142 -16.96 17.87 5.95
C SER A 142 -17.78 18.34 4.76
N GLY A 143 -18.52 19.44 4.94
CA GLY A 143 -19.30 20.09 3.88
C GLY A 143 -18.44 20.89 2.90
N ILE A 144 -19.10 21.65 1.99
CA ILE A 144 -18.45 22.35 0.87
C ILE A 144 -17.39 23.34 1.37
N LEU A 145 -17.78 24.31 2.20
CA LEU A 145 -16.87 25.39 2.64
C LEU A 145 -15.69 24.86 3.48
N PRO A 146 -15.91 24.02 4.49
CA PRO A 146 -14.79 23.41 5.23
C PRO A 146 -13.83 22.62 4.34
N SER A 147 -14.34 21.88 3.37
CA SER A 147 -13.51 21.14 2.41
C SER A 147 -12.66 22.09 1.55
N ALA A 148 -13.24 23.17 1.04
CA ALA A 148 -12.50 24.15 0.27
C ALA A 148 -11.37 24.82 1.06
N PHE A 149 -11.58 25.10 2.36
CA PHE A 149 -10.52 25.56 3.24
C PHE A 149 -9.50 24.44 3.56
N GLY A 150 -9.97 23.20 3.71
CA GLY A 150 -9.14 22.05 4.08
C GLY A 150 -8.07 21.68 3.07
N ILE A 151 -8.21 22.05 1.79
CA ILE A 151 -7.22 21.74 0.77
C ILE A 151 -6.26 22.88 0.47
N ASP A 152 -6.68 24.12 0.57
CA ASP A 152 -5.88 25.30 0.19
C ASP A 152 -5.00 25.79 1.35
N LYS A 153 -3.72 25.37 1.34
CA LYS A 153 -2.73 25.72 2.37
C LYS A 153 -2.52 27.23 2.54
N ILE A 154 -2.69 28.02 1.47
CA ILE A 154 -2.57 29.46 1.53
C ILE A 154 -3.78 30.06 2.27
N ALA A 155 -5.00 29.60 1.96
CA ALA A 155 -6.22 30.02 2.65
C ALA A 155 -6.18 29.61 4.12
N GLN A 156 -5.76 28.39 4.43
CA GLN A 156 -5.58 27.90 5.81
C GLN A 156 -4.67 28.82 6.61
N LYS A 157 -3.48 29.14 6.10
CA LYS A 157 -2.49 29.95 6.79
C LYS A 157 -2.94 31.40 6.96
N LYS A 158 -3.59 31.97 5.95
CA LYS A 158 -4.18 33.31 6.08
C LYS A 158 -5.25 33.35 7.17
N LEU A 159 -6.10 32.34 7.26
CA LEU A 159 -7.13 32.24 8.28
C LEU A 159 -6.52 32.04 9.67
N LEU A 160 -5.58 31.10 9.85
CA LEU A 160 -4.88 30.89 11.12
C LEU A 160 -4.21 32.18 11.61
N LYS A 161 -3.50 32.88 10.72
CA LYS A 161 -2.85 34.15 11.04
C LYS A 161 -3.83 35.24 11.44
N ALA A 162 -4.96 35.35 10.72
CA ALA A 162 -6.01 36.30 11.04
C ALA A 162 -6.66 36.07 12.42
N LEU A 163 -6.71 34.83 12.86
CA LEU A 163 -7.22 34.39 14.16
C LEU A 163 -6.18 34.38 15.27
N GLY A 164 -4.93 34.80 14.98
CA GLY A 164 -3.82 34.76 15.93
C GLY A 164 -3.35 33.39 16.34
N GLN A 165 -3.73 32.35 15.58
CA GLN A 165 -3.29 30.98 15.84
C GLN A 165 -1.85 30.77 15.33
N PRO A 166 -0.99 30.09 16.10
CA PRO A 166 0.40 29.85 15.69
C PRO A 166 0.48 28.97 14.43
N THR A 167 1.07 29.52 13.39
CA THR A 167 1.40 28.81 12.16
C THR A 167 2.81 29.26 11.70
N PRO A 168 3.58 28.47 10.96
CA PRO A 168 4.86 28.91 10.40
C PRO A 168 4.71 30.20 9.59
N ASP A 169 5.68 31.09 9.68
CA ASP A 169 5.73 32.29 8.83
C ASP A 169 5.88 31.88 7.37
N PHE A 170 5.21 32.60 6.48
CA PHE A 170 5.12 32.23 5.09
C PHE A 170 5.06 33.42 4.13
N ARG A 171 5.45 33.16 2.87
CA ARG A 171 5.25 34.01 1.69
C ARG A 171 4.64 33.19 0.57
N VAL A 172 3.98 33.86 -0.34
CA VAL A 172 3.40 33.25 -1.56
C VAL A 172 4.08 33.87 -2.74
N ILE A 173 4.45 33.06 -3.72
CA ILE A 173 5.01 33.49 -5.00
C ILE A 173 4.07 32.95 -6.07
N THR A 174 3.57 33.82 -6.95
CA THR A 174 2.83 33.36 -8.13
C THR A 174 3.79 32.94 -9.26
N ALA A 175 3.33 32.06 -10.12
CA ALA A 175 4.11 31.63 -11.29
C ALA A 175 4.50 32.83 -12.19
N GLU A 176 3.60 33.80 -12.33
CA GLU A 176 3.80 35.01 -13.12
C GLU A 176 4.85 35.94 -12.48
N GLU A 177 4.79 36.13 -11.14
CA GLU A 177 5.82 36.89 -10.42
C GLU A 177 7.18 36.21 -10.56
N TRP A 178 7.23 34.87 -10.43
CA TRP A 178 8.46 34.10 -10.56
C TRP A 178 9.10 34.25 -11.96
N ASP A 179 8.29 34.13 -13.00
CA ASP A 179 8.78 34.22 -14.39
C ASP A 179 9.34 35.62 -14.73
N ARG A 180 8.96 36.67 -13.98
CA ARG A 180 9.41 38.06 -14.19
C ARG A 180 10.49 38.52 -13.20
N ALA A 181 10.68 37.78 -12.08
CA ALA A 181 11.54 38.20 -11.00
C ALA A 181 13.03 37.95 -11.30
N ASP A 182 13.90 38.78 -10.69
CA ASP A 182 15.29 38.38 -10.45
C ASP A 182 15.32 37.33 -9.32
N HIS A 183 15.62 36.09 -9.69
CA HIS A 183 15.54 34.95 -8.78
C HIS A 183 16.51 35.08 -7.60
N ALA A 184 17.72 35.63 -7.84
CA ALA A 184 18.71 35.85 -6.79
C ALA A 184 18.22 36.85 -5.73
N THR A 185 17.64 37.96 -6.17
CA THR A 185 17.03 38.98 -5.28
C THR A 185 15.85 38.41 -4.51
N THR A 186 14.98 37.65 -5.17
CA THR A 186 13.83 37.00 -4.55
C THR A 186 14.27 35.99 -3.50
N PHE A 187 15.25 35.18 -3.79
CA PHE A 187 15.80 34.20 -2.85
C PHE A 187 16.42 34.86 -1.64
N ALA A 188 17.29 35.87 -1.84
CA ALA A 188 17.91 36.63 -0.74
C ALA A 188 16.87 37.33 0.15
N TYR A 189 15.78 37.84 -0.43
CA TYR A 189 14.65 38.38 0.33
C TYR A 189 13.98 37.34 1.21
N LEU A 190 13.68 36.15 0.68
CA LEU A 190 13.03 35.08 1.43
C LEU A 190 13.90 34.52 2.55
N VAL A 191 15.20 34.33 2.28
CA VAL A 191 16.15 33.88 3.31
C VAL A 191 16.23 34.91 4.45
N ARG A 192 16.24 36.21 4.14
CA ARG A 192 16.24 37.24 5.16
C ARG A 192 14.95 37.27 6.01
N GLU A 193 13.78 37.06 5.37
CA GLU A 193 12.48 37.18 6.03
C GLU A 193 12.08 35.92 6.80
N LEU A 194 12.38 34.73 6.26
CA LEU A 194 11.91 33.46 6.79
C LEU A 194 13.01 32.62 7.43
N GLY A 195 14.30 32.91 7.10
CA GLY A 195 15.45 32.13 7.54
C GLY A 195 15.60 30.81 6.76
N LEU A 196 16.74 30.14 6.94
CA LEU A 196 16.96 28.77 6.45
C LEU A 196 16.82 27.78 7.63
N PRO A 197 16.30 26.57 7.41
CA PRO A 197 15.79 26.01 6.14
C PRO A 197 14.47 26.62 5.70
N LEU A 198 14.22 26.65 4.38
CA LEU A 198 12.92 27.01 3.78
C LEU A 198 12.17 25.75 3.38
N VAL A 199 10.84 25.78 3.52
CA VAL A 199 9.95 24.73 3.00
C VAL A 199 9.13 25.32 1.86
N LEU A 200 9.24 24.71 0.67
CA LEU A 200 8.49 25.11 -0.51
C LEU A 200 7.40 24.05 -0.77
N LYS A 201 6.18 24.49 -1.05
CA LYS A 201 5.02 23.58 -1.21
C LYS A 201 4.12 24.01 -2.34
N ALA A 202 3.60 23.02 -3.06
CA ALA A 202 2.42 23.16 -3.90
C ALA A 202 1.19 23.38 -3.01
N PRO A 203 0.41 24.50 -3.18
CA PRO A 203 -0.60 24.89 -2.18
C PRO A 203 -1.77 23.91 -2.06
N ARG A 204 -2.18 23.24 -3.14
CA ARG A 204 -3.39 22.42 -3.20
C ARG A 204 -3.11 20.93 -3.37
N GLN A 205 -1.88 20.50 -3.08
CA GLN A 205 -1.47 19.10 -3.16
C GLN A 205 -1.28 18.50 -1.76
N GLY A 206 -1.68 17.25 -1.60
CA GLY A 206 -1.44 16.45 -0.40
C GLY A 206 -0.19 15.57 -0.50
N SER A 207 -0.03 14.64 0.42
CA SER A 207 0.98 13.56 0.42
C SER A 207 2.43 13.98 0.14
N SER A 208 2.82 15.21 0.51
CA SER A 208 4.13 15.82 0.23
C SER A 208 4.46 15.98 -1.26
N ILE A 209 3.48 15.90 -2.15
CA ILE A 209 3.65 16.13 -3.59
C ILE A 209 4.01 17.61 -3.82
N GLY A 210 5.07 17.87 -4.59
CA GLY A 210 5.57 19.22 -4.85
C GLY A 210 6.23 19.90 -3.64
N VAL A 211 6.58 19.15 -2.57
CA VAL A 211 7.26 19.70 -1.39
C VAL A 211 8.79 19.58 -1.54
N SER A 212 9.50 20.61 -1.10
CA SER A 212 10.95 20.63 -1.01
C SER A 212 11.43 21.34 0.28
N ILE A 213 12.50 20.85 0.88
CA ILE A 213 13.17 21.52 2.01
C ILE A 213 14.54 22.00 1.54
N LEU A 214 14.76 23.30 1.56
CA LEU A 214 16.02 23.94 1.21
C LEU A 214 16.82 24.23 2.49
N LYS A 215 17.87 23.44 2.72
CA LYS A 215 18.70 23.54 3.93
C LYS A 215 19.86 24.53 3.80
N THR A 216 20.27 24.86 2.57
CA THR A 216 21.48 25.64 2.28
C THR A 216 21.17 26.84 1.41
N ASP A 217 22.00 27.86 1.49
CA ASP A 217 21.97 29.05 0.62
C ASP A 217 22.49 28.68 -0.79
N ASP A 218 21.60 28.13 -1.62
CA ASP A 218 21.88 27.56 -2.93
C ASP A 218 20.76 27.94 -3.90
N LEU A 219 21.04 28.93 -4.73
CA LEU A 219 20.06 29.48 -5.69
C LEU A 219 19.56 28.42 -6.69
N ALA A 220 20.44 27.55 -7.18
CA ALA A 220 20.03 26.53 -8.18
C ALA A 220 19.07 25.51 -7.57
N LYS A 221 19.28 25.10 -6.30
CA LYS A 221 18.35 24.25 -5.58
C LYS A 221 17.04 24.95 -5.26
N PHE A 222 17.08 26.26 -4.97
CA PHE A 222 15.86 27.04 -4.77
C PHE A 222 15.01 27.11 -6.06
N GLU A 223 15.64 27.44 -7.20
CA GLU A 223 14.97 27.45 -8.51
C GLU A 223 14.33 26.08 -8.82
N ALA A 224 15.09 25.00 -8.63
CA ALA A 224 14.58 23.64 -8.82
C ALA A 224 13.40 23.31 -7.89
N ALA A 225 13.40 23.80 -6.66
CA ALA A 225 12.30 23.60 -5.71
C ALA A 225 11.04 24.38 -6.10
N ILE A 226 11.18 25.64 -6.60
CA ILE A 226 10.04 26.40 -7.16
C ILE A 226 9.46 25.69 -8.37
N GLU A 227 10.30 25.30 -9.35
CA GLU A 227 9.86 24.57 -10.53
C GLU A 227 9.13 23.26 -10.18
N LYS A 228 9.65 22.50 -9.20
CA LYS A 228 8.99 21.30 -8.69
C LYS A 228 7.61 21.60 -8.12
N SER A 229 7.47 22.66 -7.32
CA SER A 229 6.19 23.04 -6.71
C SER A 229 5.17 23.55 -7.75
N LEU A 230 5.63 24.09 -8.89
CA LEU A 230 4.80 24.52 -10.02
C LEU A 230 4.53 23.40 -11.03
N PHE A 231 5.07 22.19 -10.82
CA PHE A 231 5.05 21.07 -11.78
C PHE A 231 5.60 21.44 -13.15
N ARG A 232 6.78 22.06 -13.14
CA ARG A 232 7.56 22.46 -14.29
C ARG A 232 8.92 21.79 -14.28
N LYS A 233 9.54 21.62 -15.45
CA LYS A 233 10.91 21.13 -15.58
C LYS A 233 11.61 21.84 -16.72
N THR A 234 12.68 22.54 -16.42
CA THR A 234 13.59 23.10 -17.42
C THR A 234 14.72 22.11 -17.67
N LEU A 235 15.06 21.87 -18.92
CA LEU A 235 16.06 20.91 -19.37
C LEU A 235 16.93 21.55 -20.44
N THR A 236 18.25 21.35 -20.39
CA THR A 236 19.19 21.81 -21.41
C THR A 236 19.52 20.71 -22.41
N ARG A 237 19.92 21.12 -23.66
CA ARG A 237 20.43 20.18 -24.65
C ARG A 237 21.59 19.34 -24.11
N ALA A 238 22.51 19.97 -23.38
CA ALA A 238 23.66 19.29 -22.82
C ALA A 238 23.30 18.19 -21.81
N ASP A 239 22.29 18.44 -20.97
CA ASP A 239 21.82 17.45 -20.00
C ASP A 239 21.13 16.27 -20.69
N TRP A 240 20.28 16.55 -21.69
CA TRP A 240 19.58 15.53 -22.45
C TRP A 240 20.54 14.64 -23.28
N GLN A 241 21.55 15.23 -23.91
CA GLN A 241 22.51 14.50 -24.73
C GLN A 241 23.50 13.65 -23.93
N ARG A 242 23.69 13.94 -22.63
CA ARG A 242 24.50 13.09 -21.74
C ARG A 242 23.82 11.76 -21.40
N LEU A 243 22.52 11.68 -21.51
CA LEU A 243 21.75 10.48 -21.17
C LEU A 243 21.88 9.43 -22.28
N GLY A 244 22.18 8.20 -21.91
CA GLY A 244 22.06 7.04 -22.78
C GLY A 244 20.59 6.71 -23.06
N ALA A 245 20.34 5.82 -24.03
CA ALA A 245 18.96 5.49 -24.43
C ALA A 245 18.11 4.96 -23.25
N GLN A 246 18.65 4.09 -22.44
CA GLN A 246 17.95 3.54 -21.25
C GLN A 246 17.76 4.63 -20.18
N ASP A 247 18.75 5.49 -19.97
CA ASP A 247 18.67 6.58 -19.00
C ASP A 247 17.61 7.61 -19.40
N LYS A 248 17.42 7.88 -20.69
CA LYS A 248 16.33 8.73 -21.20
C LYS A 248 14.96 8.14 -20.86
N VAL A 249 14.78 6.85 -21.04
CA VAL A 249 13.53 6.15 -20.68
C VAL A 249 13.27 6.28 -19.17
N ALA A 250 14.26 5.95 -18.34
CA ALA A 250 14.15 6.04 -16.90
C ALA A 250 13.87 7.49 -16.43
N TRP A 251 14.54 8.47 -17.06
CA TRP A 251 14.31 9.88 -16.75
C TRP A 251 12.89 10.33 -17.11
N VAL A 252 12.37 9.96 -18.29
CA VAL A 252 10.99 10.27 -18.68
C VAL A 252 9.99 9.54 -17.79
N GLN A 253 10.24 8.30 -17.43
CA GLN A 253 9.42 7.53 -16.51
C GLN A 253 9.28 8.23 -15.16
N HIS A 254 10.41 8.71 -14.60
CA HIS A 254 10.41 9.50 -13.36
C HIS A 254 9.71 10.85 -13.55
N LEU A 255 9.97 11.57 -14.64
CA LEU A 255 9.36 12.86 -14.89
C LEU A 255 7.83 12.77 -15.03
N THR A 256 7.33 11.71 -15.67
CA THR A 256 5.90 11.50 -15.91
C THR A 256 5.16 10.86 -14.74
N ASP A 257 5.86 10.44 -13.68
CA ASP A 257 5.20 10.02 -12.45
C ASP A 257 4.43 11.19 -11.84
N ILE A 258 3.15 10.95 -11.51
CA ILE A 258 2.26 12.01 -11.00
C ILE A 258 2.58 12.44 -9.57
N ARG A 259 3.36 11.64 -8.81
CA ARG A 259 3.72 11.89 -7.40
C ARG A 259 5.08 12.56 -7.26
N GLU A 260 6.08 12.03 -7.94
CA GLU A 260 7.48 12.47 -7.80
C GLU A 260 7.90 13.43 -8.92
N GLY A 261 7.31 13.28 -10.09
CA GLY A 261 7.55 14.09 -11.28
C GLY A 261 6.53 15.19 -11.50
N ILE A 262 6.45 15.63 -12.75
CA ILE A 262 5.49 16.66 -13.18
C ILE A 262 4.17 16.06 -13.71
N GLY A 263 4.14 14.76 -14.04
CA GLY A 263 2.97 14.09 -14.62
C GLY A 263 2.71 14.45 -16.08
N LEU A 264 1.70 13.83 -16.67
CA LEU A 264 1.21 14.10 -18.03
C LEU A 264 -0.25 14.56 -17.97
N PRO A 265 -0.79 15.29 -18.99
CA PRO A 265 -0.11 15.84 -20.16
C PRO A 265 0.81 17.02 -19.86
N VAL A 266 1.82 17.23 -20.70
CA VAL A 266 2.73 18.38 -20.60
C VAL A 266 2.67 19.23 -21.84
N VAL A 267 2.94 20.54 -21.66
CA VAL A 267 3.18 21.48 -22.75
C VAL A 267 4.68 21.73 -22.87
N LEU A 268 5.19 21.66 -24.10
CA LEU A 268 6.57 21.92 -24.42
C LEU A 268 6.71 23.34 -24.98
N ASN A 269 7.54 24.16 -24.32
CA ASN A 269 7.87 25.51 -24.77
C ASN A 269 9.34 25.59 -25.23
N GLU A 270 9.57 25.90 -26.49
CA GLU A 270 10.87 25.97 -27.13
C GLU A 270 11.51 27.35 -27.06
N GLN A 271 11.60 28.09 -26.15
CA GLN A 271 12.45 29.27 -25.99
C GLN A 271 12.32 29.87 -24.60
N PHE A 272 13.35 29.73 -23.80
CA PHE A 272 13.70 30.65 -22.73
C PHE A 272 15.18 30.95 -22.85
N GLY A 273 15.51 31.98 -23.68
CA GLY A 273 16.75 32.72 -23.49
C GLY A 273 16.51 33.78 -22.40
N PRO A 274 17.55 34.30 -21.70
CA PRO A 274 17.39 35.40 -20.77
C PRO A 274 16.66 36.51 -21.50
N ALA A 275 15.50 36.91 -20.96
CA ALA A 275 14.66 37.93 -21.56
C ALA A 275 15.45 39.23 -21.74
N GLY A 276 15.84 39.53 -22.97
CA GLY A 276 16.25 40.85 -23.34
C GLY A 276 15.03 41.76 -23.14
N ILE A 277 15.19 42.74 -22.26
CA ILE A 277 14.24 43.82 -22.02
C ILE A 277 14.10 44.59 -23.31
N ASP A 278 12.98 44.40 -24.04
CA ASP A 278 12.40 45.45 -24.89
C ASP A 278 11.02 45.04 -25.41
N GLY A 279 9.98 45.69 -24.93
CA GLY A 279 8.67 45.91 -25.57
C GLY A 279 7.48 45.21 -24.90
N PRO A 280 6.38 45.92 -24.73
CA PRO A 280 5.13 45.33 -24.25
C PRO A 280 4.50 44.51 -25.38
N ALA A 281 4.51 43.21 -25.28
CA ALA A 281 3.79 42.33 -26.18
C ALA A 281 2.35 42.15 -25.65
N ASP A 282 1.39 42.42 -26.51
CA ASP A 282 -0.03 42.17 -26.29
C ASP A 282 -0.29 40.65 -26.13
N ASP A 283 -0.84 40.25 -24.99
CA ASP A 283 -1.04 38.84 -24.61
C ASP A 283 -1.90 38.04 -25.58
N SER A 284 -2.69 38.70 -26.45
CA SER A 284 -3.53 38.03 -27.44
C SER A 284 -2.77 37.54 -28.67
N GLN A 285 -1.60 38.12 -29.00
CA GLN A 285 -0.78 37.71 -30.17
C GLN A 285 0.28 36.67 -29.83
N LEU A 286 0.61 36.47 -28.54
CA LEU A 286 1.55 35.45 -28.05
C LEU A 286 0.95 34.04 -28.01
N ALA A 287 -0.35 33.91 -27.92
CA ALA A 287 -1.05 32.62 -27.90
C ALA A 287 -1.21 31.99 -29.30
N GLU A 288 -1.31 32.82 -30.36
CA GLU A 288 -1.51 32.33 -31.74
C GLU A 288 -0.21 32.06 -32.53
N ALA A 289 0.93 32.57 -32.08
CA ALA A 289 2.18 32.52 -32.87
C ALA A 289 3.16 31.40 -32.42
N ARG A 290 2.87 30.61 -31.40
CA ARG A 290 3.73 29.52 -30.93
C ARG A 290 2.88 28.29 -30.69
N GLY A 291 2.95 27.32 -31.58
CA GLY A 291 2.31 26.01 -31.42
C GLY A 291 2.73 25.37 -30.10
N THR A 292 1.87 25.48 -29.09
CA THR A 292 2.04 24.74 -27.82
C THR A 292 1.62 23.30 -28.06
N GLN A 293 2.60 22.44 -28.34
CA GLN A 293 2.33 21.01 -28.50
C GLN A 293 2.06 20.39 -27.13
N GLN A 294 0.85 19.88 -26.95
CA GLN A 294 0.55 19.02 -25.78
C GLN A 294 1.05 17.59 -26.04
N ILE A 295 1.73 17.04 -25.08
CA ILE A 295 2.28 15.68 -25.13
C ILE A 295 1.61 14.87 -24.05
N PHE A 296 0.95 13.79 -24.46
CA PHE A 296 0.12 12.94 -23.60
C PHE A 296 0.82 11.64 -23.20
N HIS A 297 1.73 11.11 -24.02
CA HIS A 297 2.32 9.79 -23.80
C HIS A 297 3.83 9.88 -23.55
N PRO A 298 4.38 9.07 -22.58
CA PRO A 298 5.80 9.12 -22.22
C PRO A 298 6.74 8.85 -23.42
N GLU A 299 6.42 7.89 -24.29
CA GLU A 299 7.25 7.59 -25.47
C GLU A 299 7.23 8.71 -26.49
N THR A 300 6.07 9.36 -26.68
CA THR A 300 5.98 10.55 -27.52
C THR A 300 6.85 11.67 -26.96
N LEU A 301 6.92 11.81 -25.62
CA LEU A 301 7.79 12.79 -24.99
C LEU A 301 9.26 12.53 -25.27
N ILE A 302 9.73 11.27 -25.19
CA ILE A 302 11.12 10.92 -25.55
C ILE A 302 11.45 11.36 -26.97
N PHE A 303 10.59 10.97 -27.94
CA PHE A 303 10.78 11.30 -29.35
C PHE A 303 10.75 12.81 -29.58
N THR A 304 9.79 13.51 -28.97
CA THR A 304 9.66 14.97 -29.12
C THR A 304 10.87 15.71 -28.54
N LEU A 305 11.40 15.28 -27.40
CA LEU A 305 12.61 15.87 -26.81
C LEU A 305 13.84 15.63 -27.70
N ASP A 306 13.99 14.43 -28.28
CA ASP A 306 15.09 14.16 -29.21
C ASP A 306 15.04 15.12 -30.42
N GLN A 307 13.86 15.33 -30.99
CA GLN A 307 13.68 16.26 -32.12
C GLN A 307 13.88 17.72 -31.72
N ALA A 308 13.25 18.17 -30.63
CA ALA A 308 13.29 19.57 -30.22
C ALA A 308 14.72 20.01 -29.87
N PHE A 309 15.54 19.13 -29.28
CA PHE A 309 16.94 19.43 -28.98
C PHE A 309 17.89 19.39 -30.21
N GLU A 310 17.40 19.10 -31.40
CA GLU A 310 18.19 19.37 -32.61
C GLU A 310 18.37 20.89 -32.84
N THR A 311 17.39 21.69 -32.45
CA THR A 311 17.37 23.14 -32.65
C THR A 311 17.40 23.95 -31.34
N ALA A 312 16.67 23.56 -30.30
CA ALA A 312 16.57 24.29 -29.04
C ALA A 312 17.75 24.04 -28.13
N GLU A 313 18.26 25.07 -27.41
CA GLU A 313 19.28 24.94 -26.38
C GLU A 313 18.65 24.60 -24.99
N THR A 314 17.44 25.10 -24.77
CA THR A 314 16.71 24.92 -23.50
C THR A 314 15.23 24.71 -23.81
N ILE A 315 14.63 23.77 -23.11
CA ILE A 315 13.21 23.43 -23.21
C ILE A 315 12.62 23.47 -21.80
N ARG A 316 11.43 24.09 -21.68
CA ARG A 316 10.63 24.01 -20.45
C ARG A 316 9.40 23.12 -20.70
N LEU A 317 9.24 22.12 -19.87
CA LEU A 317 8.05 21.27 -19.77
C LEU A 317 7.17 21.78 -18.64
N THR A 318 5.89 21.98 -18.90
CA THR A 318 4.91 22.41 -17.89
C THR A 318 3.71 21.46 -17.92
N ASN A 319 3.34 20.93 -16.77
CA ASN A 319 2.11 20.13 -16.68
C ASN A 319 0.88 21.02 -16.92
N VAL A 320 -0.12 20.51 -17.66
CA VAL A 320 -1.35 21.24 -18.01
C VAL A 320 -2.14 21.65 -16.76
N ASP A 321 -2.18 20.78 -15.75
CA ASP A 321 -2.85 20.99 -14.47
C ASP A 321 -1.86 21.40 -13.36
N GLY A 322 -0.79 22.14 -13.72
CA GLY A 322 0.22 22.62 -12.80
C GLY A 322 -0.31 23.68 -11.83
N GLU A 323 0.42 23.88 -10.74
CA GLU A 323 0.12 24.93 -9.76
C GLU A 323 0.51 26.32 -10.31
N THR A 324 -0.28 27.34 -9.93
CA THR A 324 -0.04 28.73 -10.30
C THR A 324 0.63 29.53 -9.19
N GLN A 325 0.80 28.96 -8.03
CA GLN A 325 1.38 29.57 -6.84
C GLN A 325 2.29 28.59 -6.11
N VAL A 326 3.28 29.11 -5.39
CA VAL A 326 4.14 28.37 -4.48
C VAL A 326 4.02 28.99 -3.09
N LEU A 327 3.81 28.17 -2.08
CA LEU A 327 3.86 28.53 -0.67
C LEU A 327 5.30 28.29 -0.16
N VAL A 328 5.96 29.34 0.34
CA VAL A 328 7.29 29.30 0.95
C VAL A 328 7.14 29.58 2.44
N GLU A 329 7.60 28.68 3.29
CA GLU A 329 7.46 28.71 4.74
C GLU A 329 8.79 28.62 5.47
N SER A 330 8.85 29.17 6.68
CA SER A 330 9.90 28.88 7.64
C SER A 330 9.81 27.43 8.12
N PHE A 331 10.96 26.77 8.24
CA PHE A 331 11.02 25.41 8.78
C PHE A 331 10.83 25.40 10.30
N VAL A 332 9.95 24.54 10.80
CA VAL A 332 9.78 24.33 12.23
C VAL A 332 10.58 23.11 12.67
N ALA A 333 11.62 23.35 13.42
CA ALA A 333 12.40 22.29 14.05
C ALA A 333 11.70 21.83 15.33
N GLY A 334 11.39 20.51 15.41
CA GLY A 334 10.67 19.93 16.54
C GLY A 334 10.05 18.60 16.22
N ARG A 335 9.10 18.18 17.06
CA ARG A 335 8.33 16.95 16.89
C ARG A 335 7.11 17.20 16.01
N GLU A 336 6.95 16.39 14.99
CA GLU A 336 5.75 16.40 14.11
C GLU A 336 4.69 15.49 14.68
N PHE A 337 3.45 15.95 14.69
CA PHE A 337 2.30 15.15 15.12
C PHE A 337 1.16 15.18 14.11
N SER A 338 0.33 14.16 14.18
CA SER A 338 -0.96 14.08 13.49
C SER A 338 -2.05 13.74 14.51
N CYS A 339 -3.16 14.46 14.49
CA CYS A 339 -4.28 14.28 15.41
C CYS A 339 -5.59 14.15 14.64
N ILE A 340 -6.30 13.04 14.83
CA ILE A 340 -7.66 12.88 14.33
C ILE A 340 -8.63 13.50 15.34
N VAL A 341 -9.50 14.36 14.84
CA VAL A 341 -10.63 14.91 15.59
C VAL A 341 -11.91 14.35 14.97
N VAL A 342 -12.81 13.84 15.81
CA VAL A 342 -14.13 13.36 15.40
C VAL A 342 -15.22 14.15 16.07
N GLU A 343 -16.41 14.27 15.48
CA GLU A 343 -17.59 14.72 16.22
C GLU A 343 -18.06 13.61 17.16
N ASP A 344 -18.31 13.93 18.42
CA ASP A 344 -18.97 13.06 19.37
C ASP A 344 -20.47 12.86 19.04
N PRO A 345 -21.23 12.03 19.78
CA PRO A 345 -22.67 11.87 19.55
C PRO A 345 -23.49 13.16 19.61
N ASP A 346 -23.02 14.17 20.35
CA ASP A 346 -23.66 15.47 20.49
C ASP A 346 -23.22 16.50 19.43
N GLY A 347 -22.29 16.10 18.57
CA GLY A 347 -21.72 16.91 17.49
C GLY A 347 -20.61 17.86 17.95
N GLN A 348 -20.01 17.61 19.13
CA GLN A 348 -18.85 18.35 19.61
C GLN A 348 -17.55 17.68 19.10
N PRO A 349 -16.48 18.45 18.84
CA PRO A 349 -15.21 17.87 18.46
C PRO A 349 -14.57 17.16 19.65
N LEU A 350 -14.08 15.96 19.39
CA LEU A 350 -13.32 15.11 20.30
C LEU A 350 -12.01 14.72 19.63
N ALA A 351 -10.89 15.22 20.13
CA ALA A 351 -9.57 14.87 19.63
C ALA A 351 -9.12 13.52 20.17
N LEU A 352 -8.76 12.60 19.26
CA LEU A 352 -8.17 11.31 19.57
C LEU A 352 -6.70 11.46 20.01
N PRO A 353 -6.04 10.40 20.51
CA PRO A 353 -4.63 10.50 20.94
C PRO A 353 -3.72 10.93 19.77
N PRO A 354 -3.01 12.07 19.85
CA PRO A 354 -2.11 12.50 18.78
C PRO A 354 -0.97 11.49 18.58
N THR A 355 -0.60 11.26 17.34
CA THR A 355 0.49 10.37 16.94
C THR A 355 1.71 11.18 16.55
N GLU A 356 2.88 10.88 17.11
CA GLU A 356 4.16 11.41 16.67
C GLU A 356 4.64 10.69 15.42
N ILE A 357 5.19 11.46 14.48
CA ILE A 357 5.85 10.96 13.29
C ILE A 357 7.36 11.07 13.50
N VAL A 358 7.99 9.94 13.84
CA VAL A 358 9.45 9.90 14.01
C VAL A 358 10.10 9.65 12.65
N LYS A 359 10.83 10.66 12.18
CA LYS A 359 11.55 10.61 10.91
C LYS A 359 12.93 10.01 11.10
N GLY A 360 13.39 9.22 10.12
CA GLY A 360 14.83 9.05 9.88
C GLY A 360 15.45 10.37 9.40
N ASP A 361 16.72 10.35 9.02
CA ASP A 361 17.46 11.55 8.59
C ASP A 361 16.95 12.22 7.30
N GLU A 362 15.92 11.68 6.65
CA GLU A 362 15.38 12.13 5.37
C GLU A 362 13.96 12.72 5.50
N LEU A 363 13.49 13.40 4.45
CA LEU A 363 12.12 13.89 4.32
C LEU A 363 11.11 12.77 4.50
N PHE A 364 10.02 13.05 5.24
CA PHE A 364 8.82 12.19 5.28
C PHE A 364 8.09 12.31 3.93
N ASP A 365 8.67 11.65 2.93
CA ASP A 365 8.15 11.61 1.58
C ASP A 365 6.95 10.66 1.44
N TYR A 366 6.47 10.48 0.21
CA TYR A 366 5.38 9.56 -0.10
C TYR A 366 5.67 8.13 0.36
N ARG A 367 6.89 7.61 0.11
CA ARG A 367 7.28 6.24 0.46
C ARG A 367 7.28 6.05 1.97
N SER A 368 7.88 6.97 2.71
CA SER A 368 7.93 6.94 4.18
C SER A 368 6.56 7.02 4.84
N LYS A 369 5.56 7.64 4.18
CA LYS A 369 4.19 7.75 4.71
C LYS A 369 3.39 6.46 4.59
N TYR A 370 3.62 5.70 3.54
CA TYR A 370 2.71 4.61 3.16
C TYR A 370 3.37 3.23 3.15
N LEU A 371 4.70 3.13 3.23
CA LEU A 371 5.40 1.85 3.33
C LEU A 371 5.66 1.46 4.79
N PRO A 372 5.31 0.25 5.21
CA PRO A 372 5.56 -0.25 6.57
C PRO A 372 7.06 -0.26 6.90
N GLY A 373 7.41 0.20 8.12
CA GLY A 373 8.78 0.12 8.64
C GLY A 373 9.74 1.25 8.24
N LEU A 374 9.35 2.18 7.33
CA LEU A 374 10.20 3.32 6.95
C LEU A 374 10.08 4.51 7.90
N ALA A 375 8.93 4.70 8.56
CA ALA A 375 8.75 5.71 9.60
C ALA A 375 8.12 5.06 10.83
N ARG A 376 8.58 5.44 12.02
CA ARG A 376 7.98 4.98 13.29
C ARG A 376 6.89 5.96 13.73
N LYS A 377 5.74 5.42 14.10
CA LYS A 377 4.58 6.17 14.62
C LYS A 377 4.40 5.87 16.10
N ILE A 378 4.40 6.88 16.94
CA ILE A 378 4.22 6.72 18.38
C ILE A 378 2.89 7.33 18.80
N THR A 379 1.95 6.48 19.26
CA THR A 379 0.62 6.89 19.74
C THR A 379 0.44 6.45 21.19
N PRO A 380 0.12 7.36 22.13
CA PRO A 380 0.18 8.83 21.95
C PRO A 380 1.61 9.32 21.75
N ILE A 381 1.77 10.53 21.22
CA ILE A 381 3.06 11.22 21.17
C ILE A 381 3.73 11.21 22.54
N ASP A 382 5.04 10.97 22.61
CA ASP A 382 5.81 10.89 23.86
C ASP A 382 6.10 12.29 24.43
N LEU A 383 5.07 12.89 25.03
CA LEU A 383 5.07 14.20 25.68
C LEU A 383 4.31 14.12 27.00
N PRO A 384 4.55 15.04 27.97
CA PRO A 384 3.75 15.13 29.19
C PRO A 384 2.25 15.28 28.89
N GLU A 385 1.41 14.76 29.79
CA GLU A 385 -0.05 14.76 29.66
C GLU A 385 -0.62 16.14 29.35
N GLU A 386 -0.14 17.18 30.07
CA GLU A 386 -0.58 18.55 29.86
C GLU A 386 -0.29 19.06 28.46
N LYS A 387 0.86 18.66 27.87
CA LYS A 387 1.24 19.06 26.52
C LYS A 387 0.42 18.33 25.45
N ILE A 388 0.11 17.07 25.67
CA ILE A 388 -0.80 16.31 24.79
C ILE A 388 -2.19 16.93 24.86
N GLN A 389 -2.65 17.33 26.03
CA GLN A 389 -3.94 17.98 26.18
C GLN A 389 -3.98 19.35 25.47
N GLU A 390 -2.91 20.15 25.55
CA GLU A 390 -2.78 21.40 24.78
C GLU A 390 -2.88 21.16 23.26
N ILE A 391 -2.24 20.11 22.75
CA ILE A 391 -2.35 19.70 21.33
C ILE A 391 -3.79 19.39 20.99
N ARG A 392 -4.47 18.58 21.80
CA ARG A 392 -5.87 18.18 21.58
C ARG A 392 -6.81 19.37 21.56
N GLU A 393 -6.71 20.25 22.54
CA GLU A 393 -7.53 21.47 22.65
C GLU A 393 -7.33 22.41 21.45
N ALA A 394 -6.09 22.58 21.00
CA ALA A 394 -5.78 23.36 19.80
C ALA A 394 -6.36 22.73 18.53
N CYS A 395 -6.32 21.39 18.40
CA CYS A 395 -6.92 20.68 17.29
C CYS A 395 -8.46 20.80 17.31
N GLU A 396 -9.10 20.65 18.47
CA GLU A 396 -10.54 20.82 18.61
C GLU A 396 -10.99 22.25 18.30
N GLU A 397 -10.22 23.25 18.74
CA GLU A 397 -10.49 24.64 18.40
C GLU A 397 -10.34 24.93 16.91
N MET A 398 -9.29 24.37 16.27
CA MET A 398 -9.12 24.46 14.82
C MET A 398 -10.28 23.79 14.07
N PHE A 399 -10.74 22.64 14.54
CA PHE A 399 -11.89 21.92 13.97
C PHE A 399 -13.16 22.80 13.99
N ARG A 400 -13.46 23.48 15.13
CA ARG A 400 -14.59 24.41 15.27
C ARG A 400 -14.42 25.62 14.36
N THR A 401 -13.25 26.21 14.38
CA THR A 401 -12.94 27.45 13.64
C THR A 401 -13.07 27.29 12.14
N PHE A 402 -12.60 26.16 11.59
CA PHE A 402 -12.73 25.87 10.16
C PHE A 402 -14.11 25.32 9.80
N GLY A 403 -14.96 25.05 10.80
CA GLY A 403 -16.30 24.49 10.60
C GLY A 403 -16.26 23.04 10.09
N PHE A 404 -15.21 22.30 10.39
CA PHE A 404 -15.11 20.88 10.02
C PHE A 404 -16.25 20.09 10.65
N GLN A 405 -16.61 19.00 10.01
CA GLN A 405 -17.73 18.14 10.41
C GLN A 405 -17.30 16.68 10.33
N VAL A 406 -17.90 15.86 11.16
CA VAL A 406 -17.72 14.41 11.23
C VAL A 406 -16.33 14.03 11.70
N TYR A 407 -15.29 14.36 10.94
CA TYR A 407 -13.88 14.14 11.29
C TYR A 407 -12.96 15.04 10.47
N ALA A 408 -11.76 15.27 11.00
CA ALA A 408 -10.63 15.85 10.28
C ALA A 408 -9.32 15.29 10.84
N ARG A 409 -8.26 15.26 10.01
CA ARG A 409 -6.89 15.02 10.44
C ARG A 409 -6.16 16.35 10.49
N LEU A 410 -5.61 16.66 11.65
CA LEU A 410 -4.93 17.92 11.91
C LEU A 410 -3.45 17.63 12.19
N ASP A 411 -2.59 18.12 11.32
CA ASP A 411 -1.16 17.92 11.41
C ASP A 411 -0.50 19.18 12.02
N GLY A 412 0.61 19.01 12.75
CA GLY A 412 1.28 20.13 13.40
C GLY A 412 2.66 19.77 13.95
N PHE A 413 3.29 20.75 14.59
CA PHE A 413 4.62 20.61 15.16
C PHE A 413 4.64 21.15 16.59
N VAL A 414 5.38 20.47 17.47
CA VAL A 414 5.80 21.00 18.76
C VAL A 414 7.27 21.40 18.62
N GLY A 415 7.53 22.69 18.52
CA GLY A 415 8.89 23.22 18.37
C GLY A 415 9.77 22.89 19.58
N HIS A 416 11.10 22.95 19.39
CA HIS A 416 12.05 22.70 20.50
C HIS A 416 11.87 23.63 21.71
N ASN A 417 11.28 24.81 21.51
CA ASN A 417 10.89 25.74 22.57
C ASN A 417 9.55 25.41 23.22
N GLY A 418 8.93 24.29 22.89
CA GLY A 418 7.63 23.86 23.36
C GLY A 418 6.43 24.60 22.72
N LYS A 419 6.66 25.53 21.78
CA LYS A 419 5.56 26.23 21.09
C LYS A 419 4.87 25.30 20.10
N LEU A 420 3.53 25.28 20.15
CA LEU A 420 2.69 24.53 19.22
C LEU A 420 2.49 25.31 17.92
N PHE A 421 2.58 24.64 16.79
CA PHE A 421 2.28 25.16 15.46
C PHE A 421 1.30 24.24 14.78
N LEU A 422 0.14 24.77 14.41
CA LEU A 422 -0.84 24.04 13.60
C LEU A 422 -0.50 24.20 12.11
N ASN A 423 -0.64 23.11 11.38
CA ASN A 423 -0.29 23.04 9.96
C ASN A 423 -1.19 22.02 9.27
N ASP A 424 -1.51 22.22 8.02
CA ASP A 424 -2.07 21.24 7.08
C ASP A 424 -3.27 20.40 7.60
N PRO A 425 -4.44 21.01 7.87
CA PRO A 425 -5.66 20.26 8.17
C PRO A 425 -6.19 19.55 6.95
N ASN A 426 -6.59 18.28 7.11
CA ASN A 426 -7.10 17.43 6.03
C ASN A 426 -8.53 16.99 6.35
N THR A 427 -9.47 17.22 5.44
CA THR A 427 -10.88 16.83 5.60
C THR A 427 -11.14 15.39 5.19
N THR A 428 -10.23 14.77 4.43
CA THR A 428 -10.19 13.33 4.16
C THR A 428 -8.83 12.79 4.61
N SER A 429 -8.83 11.81 5.48
CA SER A 429 -7.60 11.13 5.91
C SER A 429 -7.32 9.93 5.02
N GLY A 430 -6.05 9.62 4.76
CA GLY A 430 -5.69 8.37 4.11
C GLY A 430 -6.23 7.18 4.91
N MET A 431 -6.98 6.30 4.25
CA MET A 431 -7.70 5.18 4.86
C MET A 431 -7.01 3.84 4.61
N LEU A 432 -5.69 3.83 4.56
CA LEU A 432 -4.93 2.57 4.53
C LEU A 432 -4.98 1.88 5.90
N PRO A 433 -4.84 0.54 5.97
CA PRO A 433 -4.90 -0.20 7.24
C PRO A 433 -3.96 0.33 8.31
N ALA A 434 -2.74 0.72 7.95
CA ALA A 434 -1.72 1.27 8.83
C ALA A 434 -1.77 2.82 8.97
N SER A 435 -2.89 3.47 8.64
CA SER A 435 -3.03 4.93 8.73
C SER A 435 -3.27 5.43 10.15
N PHE A 436 -2.90 6.68 10.42
CA PHE A 436 -3.22 7.36 11.69
C PHE A 436 -4.71 7.30 12.01
N PHE A 437 -5.55 7.32 10.98
CA PHE A 437 -7.00 7.29 11.06
C PHE A 437 -7.51 6.09 11.86
N PHE A 438 -7.06 4.89 11.51
CA PHE A 438 -7.45 3.68 12.22
C PHE A 438 -6.65 3.46 13.50
N HIS A 439 -5.35 3.83 13.52
CA HIS A 439 -4.53 3.69 14.74
C HIS A 439 -5.08 4.48 15.91
N GLN A 440 -5.48 5.74 15.68
CA GLN A 440 -6.01 6.58 16.76
C GLN A 440 -7.42 6.14 17.20
N ALA A 441 -8.26 5.68 16.26
CA ALA A 441 -9.56 5.11 16.58
C ALA A 441 -9.42 3.81 17.42
N ALA A 442 -8.39 3.02 17.15
CA ALA A 442 -8.11 1.81 17.91
C ALA A 442 -7.73 2.08 19.36
N GLU A 443 -7.11 3.24 19.67
CA GLU A 443 -6.80 3.61 21.07
C GLU A 443 -8.06 3.82 21.93
N ILE A 444 -9.20 4.12 21.32
CA ILE A 444 -10.52 4.12 21.96
C ILE A 444 -11.29 2.82 21.76
N GLY A 445 -10.65 1.77 21.27
CA GLY A 445 -11.18 0.41 21.15
C GLY A 445 -11.92 0.08 19.87
N LEU A 446 -11.96 0.96 18.86
CA LEU A 446 -12.67 0.74 17.60
C LEU A 446 -11.77 0.05 16.58
N ASN A 447 -12.23 -1.05 16.00
CA ASN A 447 -11.62 -1.60 14.80
C ASN A 447 -12.07 -0.81 13.55
N PRO A 448 -11.42 -1.00 12.38
CA PRO A 448 -11.75 -0.25 11.17
C PRO A 448 -13.25 -0.34 10.77
N SER A 449 -13.87 -1.51 10.86
CA SER A 449 -15.29 -1.69 10.53
C SER A 449 -16.22 -0.89 11.44
N GLN A 450 -15.94 -0.90 12.74
CA GLN A 450 -16.69 -0.15 13.74
C GLN A 450 -16.53 1.36 13.56
N PHE A 451 -15.31 1.80 13.27
CA PHE A 451 -15.04 3.20 13.04
C PHE A 451 -15.72 3.74 11.78
N LEU A 452 -15.69 3.00 10.67
CA LEU A 452 -16.41 3.37 9.46
C LEU A 452 -17.93 3.44 9.69
N THR A 453 -18.49 2.51 10.46
CA THR A 453 -19.90 2.53 10.85
C THR A 453 -20.25 3.78 11.65
N TYR A 454 -19.38 4.15 12.61
CA TYR A 454 -19.52 5.38 13.39
C TYR A 454 -19.50 6.63 12.49
N LEU A 455 -18.57 6.71 11.55
CA LEU A 455 -18.44 7.86 10.64
C LEU A 455 -19.64 7.99 9.70
N ILE A 456 -20.18 6.90 9.17
CA ILE A 456 -21.39 6.93 8.35
C ILE A 456 -22.57 7.45 9.16
N ARG A 457 -22.76 6.93 10.37
CA ARG A 457 -23.83 7.38 11.27
C ARG A 457 -23.68 8.86 11.62
N THR A 458 -22.47 9.29 11.97
CA THR A 458 -22.18 10.68 12.34
C THR A 458 -22.37 11.63 11.15
N SER A 459 -21.98 11.18 9.94
CA SER A 459 -22.19 11.94 8.70
C SER A 459 -23.68 12.15 8.41
N LEU A 460 -24.50 11.13 8.56
CA LEU A 460 -25.96 11.27 8.41
C LEU A 460 -26.53 12.29 9.41
N ALA A 461 -26.06 12.25 10.66
CA ALA A 461 -26.47 13.19 11.69
C ALA A 461 -26.02 14.63 11.36
N ALA A 462 -24.78 14.82 10.91
CA ALA A 462 -24.23 16.10 10.50
C ALA A 462 -24.99 16.70 9.32
N ARG A 463 -25.24 15.90 8.26
CA ARG A 463 -26.04 16.36 7.09
C ARG A 463 -27.47 16.72 7.48
N ARG A 464 -28.08 15.97 8.39
CA ARG A 464 -29.40 16.29 8.92
C ARG A 464 -29.40 17.60 9.69
N ARG A 465 -28.38 17.85 10.53
CA ARG A 465 -28.22 19.12 11.24
C ARG A 465 -28.03 20.30 10.29
N ALA A 466 -27.31 20.08 9.18
CA ALA A 466 -27.14 21.06 8.11
C ALA A 466 -28.40 21.30 7.26
N GLY A 467 -29.47 20.56 7.50
CA GLY A 467 -30.76 20.79 6.82
C GLY A 467 -30.96 20.00 5.52
N LEU A 468 -30.03 19.10 5.16
CA LEU A 468 -30.18 18.26 3.99
C LEU A 468 -31.26 17.20 4.25
N HIS A 469 -32.37 17.28 3.53
CA HIS A 469 -33.51 16.31 3.57
C HIS A 469 -33.81 15.72 4.97
N PRO A 470 -34.08 16.51 5.99
CA PRO A 470 -34.08 16.11 7.41
C PRO A 470 -34.99 14.93 7.73
N VAL A 471 -36.12 14.78 7.01
CA VAL A 471 -37.07 13.68 7.20
C VAL A 471 -36.48 12.36 6.68
N LYS A 472 -35.96 12.37 5.44
CA LYS A 472 -35.32 11.19 4.83
C LYS A 472 -34.12 10.73 5.67
N LEU A 473 -33.25 11.65 6.07
CA LEU A 473 -32.08 11.33 6.88
C LEU A 473 -32.45 10.88 8.29
N GLY A 474 -33.51 11.43 8.87
CA GLY A 474 -34.07 10.96 10.14
C GLY A 474 -34.52 9.49 10.10
N ALA A 475 -35.18 9.09 9.03
CA ALA A 475 -35.60 7.70 8.82
C ALA A 475 -34.40 6.76 8.60
N LEU A 476 -33.39 7.18 7.82
CA LEU A 476 -32.15 6.41 7.61
C LEU A 476 -31.36 6.23 8.92
N LEU A 477 -31.22 7.29 9.72
CA LEU A 477 -30.58 7.23 11.03
C LEU A 477 -31.29 6.27 11.97
N ALA A 478 -32.60 6.38 12.10
CA ALA A 478 -33.38 5.50 12.98
C ALA A 478 -33.25 4.03 12.58
N LYS A 479 -33.25 3.74 11.28
CA LYS A 479 -33.02 2.38 10.75
C LYS A 479 -31.62 1.87 11.08
N LEU A 480 -30.58 2.71 10.91
CA LEU A 480 -29.19 2.36 11.19
C LEU A 480 -28.99 2.15 12.69
N ASP A 481 -29.48 3.08 13.54
CA ASP A 481 -29.37 2.97 15.00
C ASP A 481 -30.03 1.69 15.52
N ALA A 482 -31.21 1.33 15.01
CA ALA A 482 -31.89 0.08 15.35
C ALA A 482 -31.07 -1.16 14.92
N ALA A 483 -30.47 -1.12 13.74
CA ALA A 483 -29.62 -2.22 13.26
C ALA A 483 -28.33 -2.37 14.08
N ILE A 484 -27.69 -1.28 14.47
CA ILE A 484 -26.51 -1.28 15.36
C ILE A 484 -26.86 -1.87 16.73
N ALA A 485 -27.98 -1.47 17.32
CA ALA A 485 -28.45 -2.00 18.59
C ALA A 485 -28.79 -3.50 18.54
N GLY A 486 -29.43 -3.98 17.45
CA GLY A 486 -29.73 -5.39 17.21
C GLY A 486 -28.48 -6.26 17.17
N ARG A 487 -27.42 -5.77 16.57
CA ARG A 487 -26.14 -6.50 16.41
C ARG A 487 -25.46 -6.86 17.74
N GLN A 488 -25.60 -6.04 18.76
CA GLN A 488 -25.04 -6.34 20.08
C GLN A 488 -25.64 -7.63 20.71
N HIS A 489 -26.83 -8.02 20.29
CA HIS A 489 -27.52 -9.21 20.76
C HIS A 489 -27.16 -10.49 19.96
N GLU A 490 -26.77 -10.34 18.69
CA GLU A 490 -26.43 -11.46 17.79
C GLU A 490 -24.96 -11.91 17.87
N ALA A 491 -24.13 -11.25 18.68
CA ALA A 491 -22.68 -11.52 18.75
C ALA A 491 -22.30 -12.93 19.26
N THR A 492 -23.26 -13.68 19.86
CA THR A 492 -23.02 -14.98 20.49
C THR A 492 -23.06 -16.18 19.54
N GLU A 493 -23.52 -16.01 18.30
CA GLU A 493 -23.70 -17.13 17.36
C GLU A 493 -22.61 -17.23 16.28
N ARG A 494 -21.60 -16.33 16.28
CA ARG A 494 -20.54 -16.32 15.26
C ARG A 494 -19.44 -17.31 15.54
N ILE A 495 -18.89 -17.90 14.47
CA ILE A 495 -17.70 -18.76 14.55
C ILE A 495 -16.49 -17.90 14.99
N ARG A 496 -15.87 -18.26 16.09
CA ARG A 496 -14.70 -17.58 16.64
C ARG A 496 -13.45 -18.08 15.93
N VAL A 497 -12.71 -17.20 15.28
CA VAL A 497 -11.52 -17.54 14.51
C VAL A 497 -10.30 -16.83 15.09
N ALA A 498 -9.33 -17.59 15.60
CA ALA A 498 -8.04 -17.01 15.95
C ALA A 498 -7.28 -16.66 14.67
N VAL A 499 -6.86 -15.41 14.50
CA VAL A 499 -5.96 -14.99 13.44
C VAL A 499 -4.57 -14.87 14.03
N ILE A 500 -3.73 -15.88 13.77
CA ILE A 500 -2.37 -15.96 14.33
C ILE A 500 -1.40 -15.25 13.37
N MET A 501 -0.75 -14.19 13.88
CA MET A 501 0.19 -13.33 13.15
C MET A 501 1.49 -13.12 13.92
N GLY A 502 2.51 -12.51 13.32
CA GLY A 502 3.81 -12.26 13.93
C GLY A 502 4.83 -13.34 13.57
N GLY A 503 5.28 -14.10 14.53
CA GLY A 503 6.35 -15.09 14.36
C GLY A 503 7.73 -14.52 14.69
N TYR A 504 8.78 -15.32 14.45
CA TYR A 504 10.18 -14.97 14.69
C TYR A 504 11.07 -15.08 13.44
N SER A 505 10.44 -15.31 12.27
CA SER A 505 11.16 -15.33 10.99
C SER A 505 11.47 -13.92 10.48
N SER A 506 12.27 -13.81 9.43
CA SER A 506 12.49 -12.56 8.69
C SER A 506 11.19 -12.00 8.07
N GLU A 507 10.17 -12.84 7.92
CA GLU A 507 8.86 -12.51 7.33
C GLU A 507 7.80 -12.06 8.36
N ARG A 508 8.17 -11.88 9.64
CA ARG A 508 7.25 -11.53 10.73
C ARG A 508 6.42 -10.27 10.47
N HIS A 509 7.00 -9.30 9.75
CA HIS A 509 6.29 -8.06 9.41
C HIS A 509 5.17 -8.30 8.39
N ILE A 510 5.42 -9.12 7.37
CA ILE A 510 4.42 -9.53 6.36
C ILE A 510 3.34 -10.41 7.01
N SER A 511 3.72 -11.24 7.99
CA SER A 511 2.77 -12.02 8.79
C SER A 511 1.78 -11.11 9.52
N VAL A 512 2.23 -9.99 10.06
CA VAL A 512 1.35 -8.99 10.71
C VAL A 512 0.43 -8.33 9.69
N GLU A 513 0.94 -7.91 8.53
CA GLU A 513 0.10 -7.30 7.49
C GLU A 513 -0.96 -8.27 6.94
N SER A 514 -0.58 -9.52 6.70
CA SER A 514 -1.52 -10.58 6.30
C SER A 514 -2.58 -10.82 7.38
N GLY A 515 -2.16 -10.92 8.64
CA GLY A 515 -3.05 -11.14 9.77
C GLY A 515 -4.06 -10.01 9.96
N ARG A 516 -3.63 -8.76 9.81
CA ARG A 516 -4.52 -7.59 9.84
C ARG A 516 -5.57 -7.65 8.74
N ASN A 517 -5.14 -7.89 7.51
CA ASN A 517 -6.07 -7.96 6.38
C ASN A 517 -7.13 -9.06 6.56
N ILE A 518 -6.72 -10.23 7.07
CA ILE A 518 -7.65 -11.32 7.39
C ILE A 518 -8.58 -10.93 8.54
N PHE A 519 -8.03 -10.36 9.62
CA PHE A 519 -8.82 -9.89 10.77
C PHE A 519 -9.87 -8.86 10.34
N GLU A 520 -9.51 -7.90 9.52
CA GLU A 520 -10.40 -6.86 9.01
C GLU A 520 -11.54 -7.46 8.19
N LYS A 521 -11.24 -8.38 7.27
CA LYS A 521 -12.25 -9.05 6.47
C LYS A 521 -13.21 -9.89 7.34
N LEU A 522 -12.68 -10.68 8.26
CA LEU A 522 -13.50 -11.47 9.18
C LEU A 522 -14.33 -10.58 10.13
N SER A 523 -13.79 -9.44 10.57
CA SER A 523 -14.50 -8.47 11.44
C SER A 523 -15.73 -7.86 10.76
N SER A 524 -15.69 -7.68 9.45
CA SER A 524 -16.81 -7.15 8.67
C SER A 524 -17.82 -8.23 8.21
N SER A 525 -17.56 -9.51 8.51
CA SER A 525 -18.42 -10.65 8.17
C SER A 525 -19.57 -10.84 9.17
N ALA A 526 -20.69 -11.36 8.68
CA ALA A 526 -21.79 -11.83 9.54
C ALA A 526 -21.49 -13.19 10.19
N LYS A 527 -20.64 -14.03 9.57
CA LYS A 527 -20.38 -15.42 9.94
C LYS A 527 -19.32 -15.57 11.03
N TYR A 528 -18.32 -14.68 11.04
CA TYR A 528 -17.10 -14.84 11.83
C TYR A 528 -16.91 -13.76 12.89
N ALA A 529 -16.26 -14.15 14.00
CA ALA A 529 -15.80 -13.28 15.07
C ALA A 529 -14.28 -13.49 15.25
N PRO A 530 -13.40 -12.67 14.62
CA PRO A 530 -11.97 -12.88 14.69
C PRO A 530 -11.38 -12.47 16.04
N VAL A 531 -10.41 -13.26 16.52
CA VAL A 531 -9.61 -12.99 17.71
C VAL A 531 -8.17 -12.80 17.26
N PRO A 532 -7.56 -11.61 17.41
CA PRO A 532 -6.18 -11.38 16.99
C PRO A 532 -5.21 -12.00 17.98
N VAL A 533 -4.38 -12.92 17.50
CA VAL A 533 -3.38 -13.63 18.29
C VAL A 533 -1.99 -13.36 17.71
N PHE A 534 -1.07 -12.90 18.55
CA PHE A 534 0.32 -12.69 18.17
C PHE A 534 1.16 -13.84 18.67
N LEU A 535 1.94 -14.46 17.78
CA LEU A 535 2.90 -15.48 18.11
C LEU A 535 4.31 -14.88 18.16
N THR A 536 5.04 -15.15 19.23
CA THR A 536 6.45 -14.79 19.40
C THR A 536 7.20 -15.93 20.08
N GLY A 537 8.43 -15.71 20.52
CA GLY A 537 9.28 -16.70 21.17
C GLY A 537 10.35 -17.26 20.23
N SER A 538 10.53 -18.57 20.23
CA SER A 538 11.56 -19.26 19.45
C SER A 538 11.06 -20.62 18.93
N ALA A 539 11.93 -21.33 18.20
CA ALA A 539 11.62 -22.71 17.76
C ALA A 539 11.44 -23.69 18.93
N GLN A 540 11.96 -23.37 20.10
CA GLN A 540 11.86 -24.21 21.30
C GLN A 540 10.63 -23.89 22.14
N GLU A 541 10.14 -22.65 22.11
CA GLU A 541 9.00 -22.19 22.91
C GLU A 541 8.19 -21.17 22.12
N HIS A 542 6.98 -21.56 21.72
CA HIS A 542 6.00 -20.67 21.12
C HIS A 542 5.22 -19.94 22.21
N GLN A 543 5.11 -18.63 22.13
CA GLN A 543 4.37 -17.79 23.06
C GLN A 543 3.23 -17.11 22.32
N LEU A 544 2.01 -17.27 22.83
CA LEU A 544 0.80 -16.72 22.24
C LEU A 544 0.24 -15.57 23.09
N TYR A 545 -0.17 -14.49 22.44
CA TYR A 545 -0.80 -13.33 23.07
C TYR A 545 -2.06 -12.90 22.33
N VAL A 546 -3.18 -12.84 23.04
CA VAL A 546 -4.38 -12.16 22.52
C VAL A 546 -4.12 -10.66 22.56
N LEU A 547 -4.27 -10.00 21.43
CA LEU A 547 -3.99 -8.58 21.28
C LEU A 547 -5.25 -7.72 21.42
N PRO A 548 -5.17 -6.55 22.07
CA PRO A 548 -6.14 -5.50 21.85
C PRO A 548 -5.95 -4.87 20.46
N VAL A 549 -7.02 -4.32 19.89
CA VAL A 549 -7.02 -3.77 18.51
C VAL A 549 -5.94 -2.70 18.32
N ASN A 550 -5.74 -1.82 19.31
CA ASN A 550 -4.73 -0.77 19.24
C ASN A 550 -3.29 -1.29 19.19
N VAL A 551 -3.02 -2.47 19.75
CA VAL A 551 -1.70 -3.12 19.66
C VAL A 551 -1.59 -3.87 18.33
N MET A 552 -2.63 -4.57 17.90
CA MET A 552 -2.65 -5.27 16.61
C MET A 552 -2.38 -4.31 15.43
N LEU A 553 -2.90 -3.08 15.49
CA LEU A 553 -2.72 -2.08 14.43
C LEU A 553 -1.41 -1.28 14.50
N LYS A 554 -0.44 -1.65 15.38
CA LYS A 554 0.90 -1.02 15.36
C LYS A 554 1.65 -1.32 14.06
N ASP A 555 2.66 -0.48 13.74
CA ASP A 555 3.26 -0.46 12.41
C ASP A 555 3.89 -1.79 11.97
N ASN A 556 4.59 -2.49 12.87
CA ASN A 556 5.27 -3.73 12.52
C ASN A 556 5.30 -4.75 13.69
N ALA A 557 5.82 -5.95 13.42
CA ALA A 557 5.89 -7.03 14.41
C ALA A 557 6.76 -6.69 15.63
N ASP A 558 7.82 -5.92 15.43
CA ASP A 558 8.74 -5.57 16.52
C ASP A 558 8.11 -4.53 17.45
N ASP A 559 7.34 -3.57 16.90
CA ASP A 559 6.56 -2.62 17.70
C ASP A 559 5.49 -3.34 18.54
N ILE A 560 4.83 -4.38 17.98
CA ILE A 560 3.86 -5.20 18.73
C ILE A 560 4.57 -5.92 19.86
N ARG A 561 5.72 -6.53 19.58
CA ARG A 561 6.53 -7.24 20.60
C ARG A 561 6.96 -6.29 21.72
N GLU A 562 7.46 -5.09 21.39
CA GLU A 562 7.82 -4.07 22.39
C GLU A 562 6.62 -3.73 23.30
N LYS A 563 5.41 -3.61 22.76
CA LYS A 563 4.20 -3.34 23.55
C LYS A 563 3.80 -4.52 24.44
N ILE A 564 4.03 -5.74 24.01
CA ILE A 564 3.83 -6.94 24.83
C ILE A 564 4.82 -6.95 25.99
N GLU A 565 6.11 -6.73 25.73
CA GLU A 565 7.18 -6.70 26.73
C GLU A 565 6.93 -5.61 27.79
N HIS A 566 6.51 -4.41 27.40
CA HIS A 566 6.13 -3.32 28.32
C HIS A 566 4.91 -3.71 29.18
N ALA A 567 3.92 -4.37 28.59
CA ALA A 567 2.75 -4.84 29.34
C ALA A 567 3.11 -5.93 30.36
N GLU A 568 4.00 -6.88 30.01
CA GLU A 568 4.51 -7.90 30.92
C GLU A 568 5.39 -7.31 32.04
N ALA A 569 6.15 -6.27 31.75
CA ALA A 569 6.91 -5.51 32.72
C ALA A 569 6.01 -4.72 33.71
N GLY A 570 4.70 -4.68 33.46
CA GLY A 570 3.75 -3.93 34.29
C GLY A 570 3.82 -2.41 34.08
N GLU A 571 4.34 -1.95 32.97
CA GLU A 571 4.38 -0.54 32.64
C GLU A 571 2.97 -0.01 32.35
N ALA A 572 2.58 1.03 33.07
CA ALA A 572 1.26 1.64 32.89
C ALA A 572 1.19 2.38 31.53
N PRO A 573 0.09 2.24 30.79
CA PRO A 573 -0.15 3.08 29.61
C PRO A 573 -0.10 4.56 29.95
N HIS A 574 0.20 5.42 28.97
CA HIS A 574 0.23 6.86 29.16
C HIS A 574 -1.09 7.37 29.77
N PRO A 575 -1.06 8.21 30.84
CA PRO A 575 -2.27 8.62 31.59
C PRO A 575 -3.34 9.25 30.71
N ILE A 576 -2.96 10.01 29.68
CA ILE A 576 -3.88 10.66 28.74
C ILE A 576 -4.84 9.67 28.07
N LEU A 577 -4.43 8.41 27.87
CA LEU A 577 -5.29 7.39 27.23
C LEU A 577 -6.52 7.06 28.09
N ALA A 578 -6.36 6.99 29.41
CA ALA A 578 -7.48 6.75 30.32
C ALA A 578 -8.53 7.88 30.22
N ARG A 579 -8.05 9.11 30.19
CA ARG A 579 -8.90 10.30 30.02
C ARG A 579 -9.65 10.29 28.69
N ILE A 580 -8.92 10.07 27.56
CA ILE A 580 -9.53 10.07 26.23
C ILE A 580 -10.56 8.92 26.10
N ARG A 581 -10.27 7.74 26.64
CA ARG A 581 -11.20 6.61 26.65
C ARG A 581 -12.46 6.92 27.47
N GLN A 582 -12.34 7.67 28.57
CA GLN A 582 -13.50 8.13 29.33
C GLN A 582 -14.33 9.14 28.51
N GLU A 583 -13.71 10.11 27.87
CA GLU A 583 -14.36 11.09 26.99
C GLU A 583 -15.06 10.40 25.82
N ALA A 584 -14.43 9.38 25.22
CA ALA A 584 -14.96 8.62 24.11
C ALA A 584 -15.92 7.47 24.52
N SER A 585 -16.23 7.32 25.81
CA SER A 585 -16.97 6.15 26.32
C SER A 585 -18.32 5.92 25.65
N ALA A 586 -19.06 6.97 25.31
CA ALA A 586 -20.33 6.85 24.58
C ALA A 586 -20.15 6.22 23.19
N ILE A 587 -19.04 6.54 22.51
CA ILE A 587 -18.68 5.95 21.22
C ILE A 587 -18.28 4.48 21.42
N THR A 588 -17.35 4.22 22.32
CA THR A 588 -16.81 2.88 22.58
C THR A 588 -17.91 1.91 22.99
N ASN A 589 -18.76 2.28 23.94
CA ASN A 589 -19.85 1.45 24.41
C ASN A 589 -20.87 1.09 23.32
N THR A 590 -21.10 2.00 22.37
CA THR A 590 -22.05 1.77 21.28
C THR A 590 -21.46 0.85 20.18
N TYR A 591 -20.16 0.98 19.87
CA TYR A 591 -19.60 0.33 18.69
C TYR A 591 -18.61 -0.81 19.00
N ALA A 592 -17.80 -0.70 20.06
CA ALA A 592 -16.74 -1.67 20.38
C ALA A 592 -17.16 -2.72 21.41
N GLY A 593 -18.09 -2.42 22.29
CA GLY A 593 -18.39 -3.28 23.43
C GLY A 593 -17.24 -3.35 24.45
N LEU A 594 -17.05 -4.52 25.07
CA LEU A 594 -15.95 -4.76 26.03
C LEU A 594 -14.64 -4.99 25.25
N ALA A 595 -13.80 -3.96 25.19
CA ALA A 595 -12.48 -4.07 24.58
C ALA A 595 -11.42 -4.57 25.59
N LEU A 596 -10.52 -5.46 25.10
CA LEU A 596 -9.33 -5.85 25.86
C LEU A 596 -8.41 -4.64 26.03
N ALA A 597 -7.96 -4.37 27.23
CA ALA A 597 -7.14 -3.18 27.51
C ALA A 597 -5.64 -3.41 27.26
N LEU A 598 -5.13 -4.62 27.52
CA LEU A 598 -3.72 -5.00 27.42
C LEU A 598 -3.56 -6.35 26.72
N PRO A 599 -2.41 -6.64 26.10
CA PRO A 599 -2.08 -7.97 25.60
C PRO A 599 -2.18 -9.01 26.73
N ARG A 600 -2.72 -10.18 26.41
CA ARG A 600 -2.86 -11.28 27.36
C ARG A 600 -2.18 -12.54 26.86
N ARG A 601 -1.18 -13.04 27.57
CA ARG A 601 -0.56 -14.34 27.31
C ARG A 601 -1.56 -15.45 27.47
N ILE A 602 -1.56 -16.42 26.56
CA ILE A 602 -2.42 -17.61 26.59
C ILE A 602 -1.62 -18.87 26.25
N SER A 603 -2.11 -20.02 26.70
CA SER A 603 -1.64 -21.34 26.28
C SER A 603 -2.42 -21.82 25.03
N PHE A 604 -1.95 -22.90 24.38
CA PHE A 604 -2.72 -23.55 23.30
C PHE A 604 -4.02 -24.18 23.82
N GLU A 605 -4.05 -24.61 25.08
CA GLU A 605 -5.24 -25.12 25.76
C GLU A 605 -6.31 -24.02 25.90
N GLU A 606 -5.90 -22.85 26.41
CA GLU A 606 -6.77 -21.68 26.48
C GLU A 606 -7.24 -21.20 25.09
N LEU A 607 -6.36 -21.27 24.07
CA LEU A 607 -6.72 -20.96 22.69
C LEU A 607 -7.86 -21.87 22.21
N ALA A 608 -7.77 -23.19 22.48
CA ALA A 608 -8.77 -24.16 22.08
C ALA A 608 -10.14 -23.96 22.76
N GLU A 609 -10.16 -23.40 23.98
CA GLU A 609 -11.41 -23.01 24.63
C GLU A 609 -12.00 -21.71 24.11
N MET A 610 -11.13 -20.82 23.60
CA MET A 610 -11.52 -19.48 23.15
C MET A 610 -12.08 -19.44 21.73
N VAL A 611 -11.63 -20.33 20.84
CA VAL A 611 -11.93 -20.24 19.40
C VAL A 611 -12.41 -21.58 18.86
N ASP A 612 -13.09 -21.51 17.72
CA ASP A 612 -13.64 -22.69 17.05
C ASP A 612 -12.72 -23.12 15.88
N GLU A 613 -11.96 -22.18 15.32
CA GLU A 613 -11.06 -22.37 14.18
C GLU A 613 -9.86 -21.42 14.27
N VAL A 614 -8.79 -21.74 13.53
CA VAL A 614 -7.56 -20.93 13.48
C VAL A 614 -7.26 -20.56 12.04
N PHE A 615 -6.98 -19.29 11.76
CA PHE A 615 -6.36 -18.83 10.54
C PHE A 615 -4.87 -18.50 10.83
N ILE A 616 -3.98 -19.31 10.28
CA ILE A 616 -2.53 -19.11 10.34
C ILE A 616 -2.17 -18.06 9.28
N ALA A 617 -1.84 -16.86 9.71
CA ALA A 617 -1.38 -15.77 8.84
C ALA A 617 0.14 -15.57 8.92
N LEU A 618 0.85 -16.56 9.47
CA LEU A 618 2.30 -16.55 9.59
C LEU A 618 2.96 -16.93 8.26
N HIS A 619 4.06 -16.26 7.96
CA HIS A 619 4.96 -16.59 6.84
C HIS A 619 6.31 -17.04 7.40
N GLY A 620 6.92 -18.01 6.72
CA GLY A 620 8.12 -18.64 7.25
C GLY A 620 7.83 -19.43 8.53
N ARG A 621 8.85 -19.58 9.39
CA ARG A 621 8.72 -20.32 10.67
C ARG A 621 8.05 -19.49 11.76
N PRO A 622 7.16 -20.12 12.58
CA PRO A 622 6.76 -21.55 12.61
C PRO A 622 5.48 -21.83 11.79
N GLY A 623 5.03 -20.92 10.91
CA GLY A 623 3.78 -21.04 10.18
C GLY A 623 3.83 -22.05 9.05
N GLU A 624 4.94 -22.11 8.29
CA GLU A 624 5.06 -22.87 7.07
C GLU A 624 5.91 -24.15 7.20
N ASP A 625 6.43 -24.47 8.39
CA ASP A 625 7.29 -25.65 8.62
C ASP A 625 6.58 -26.84 9.28
N GLY A 626 5.31 -26.70 9.63
CA GLY A 626 4.51 -27.73 10.29
C GLY A 626 4.53 -27.64 11.82
N ALA A 627 5.39 -26.80 12.42
CA ALA A 627 5.51 -26.73 13.88
C ALA A 627 4.23 -26.22 14.56
N LEU A 628 3.65 -25.14 14.06
CA LEU A 628 2.38 -24.63 14.58
C LEU A 628 1.22 -25.58 14.28
N GLN A 629 1.18 -26.17 13.10
CA GLN A 629 0.17 -27.15 12.70
C GLN A 629 0.16 -28.35 13.67
N GLN A 630 1.33 -28.85 14.05
CA GLN A 630 1.46 -29.95 14.99
C GLN A 630 0.85 -29.61 16.37
N GLU A 631 1.09 -28.39 16.87
CA GLU A 631 0.48 -27.95 18.13
C GLU A 631 -1.04 -27.83 18.01
N LEU A 632 -1.56 -27.27 16.90
CA LEU A 632 -3.00 -27.15 16.67
C LEU A 632 -3.69 -28.52 16.54
N GLU A 633 -3.05 -29.50 15.89
CA GLU A 633 -3.55 -30.89 15.80
C GLU A 633 -3.65 -31.58 17.16
N ARG A 634 -2.74 -31.31 18.10
CA ARG A 634 -2.80 -31.84 19.48
C ARG A 634 -4.06 -31.42 20.23
N PHE A 635 -4.62 -30.24 19.91
CA PHE A 635 -5.83 -29.70 20.51
C PHE A 635 -7.07 -29.82 19.62
N ASN A 636 -6.97 -30.57 18.50
CA ASN A 636 -8.05 -30.72 17.50
C ASN A 636 -8.60 -29.41 16.98
N LEU A 637 -7.80 -28.37 16.89
CA LEU A 637 -8.18 -27.08 16.33
C LEU A 637 -8.09 -27.13 14.80
N PRO A 638 -9.18 -26.90 14.05
CA PRO A 638 -9.14 -26.74 12.61
C PRO A 638 -8.28 -25.53 12.21
N TYR A 639 -7.50 -25.65 11.14
CA TYR A 639 -6.66 -24.57 10.63
C TYR A 639 -6.58 -24.59 9.10
N ASN A 640 -6.22 -23.46 8.49
CA ASN A 640 -6.01 -23.27 7.06
C ASN A 640 -4.66 -23.83 6.59
N GLY A 641 -4.55 -24.03 5.26
CA GLY A 641 -3.30 -24.42 4.61
C GLY A 641 -2.97 -25.92 4.73
N SER A 642 -1.77 -26.25 4.35
CA SER A 642 -1.29 -27.65 4.32
C SER A 642 -1.03 -28.22 5.71
N GLY A 643 -1.11 -29.55 5.83
CA GLY A 643 -0.78 -30.27 7.06
C GLY A 643 0.73 -30.33 7.34
N VAL A 644 1.11 -30.94 8.48
CA VAL A 644 2.49 -30.98 8.98
C VAL A 644 3.48 -31.53 7.95
N ALA A 645 3.17 -32.65 7.30
CA ALA A 645 4.08 -33.33 6.38
C ALA A 645 4.37 -32.49 5.12
N SER A 646 3.35 -31.94 4.49
CA SER A 646 3.49 -31.09 3.31
C SER A 646 4.22 -29.79 3.65
N SER A 647 3.86 -29.12 4.73
CA SER A 647 4.51 -27.88 5.19
C SER A 647 6.00 -28.07 5.48
N SER A 648 6.40 -29.18 6.13
CA SER A 648 7.81 -29.45 6.42
C SER A 648 8.66 -29.70 5.16
N VAL A 649 8.07 -30.18 4.07
CA VAL A 649 8.75 -30.33 2.78
C VAL A 649 8.82 -28.99 2.04
N THR A 650 7.70 -28.26 1.94
CA THR A 650 7.59 -27.05 1.11
C THR A 650 8.44 -25.89 1.63
N ILE A 651 8.64 -25.76 2.93
CA ILE A 651 9.54 -24.75 3.51
C ILE A 651 11.00 -24.93 3.07
N ASN A 652 11.41 -26.17 2.78
CA ASN A 652 12.79 -26.50 2.40
C ASN A 652 12.92 -26.63 0.88
N LYS A 653 13.47 -25.60 0.24
CA LYS A 653 13.64 -25.52 -1.22
C LYS A 653 14.42 -26.69 -1.80
N PHE A 654 15.43 -27.20 -1.08
CA PHE A 654 16.18 -28.38 -1.53
C PHE A 654 15.31 -29.64 -1.52
N ALA A 655 14.59 -29.91 -0.44
CA ALA A 655 13.71 -31.06 -0.34
C ALA A 655 12.56 -30.99 -1.36
N THR A 656 11.99 -29.81 -1.54
CA THR A 656 10.95 -29.54 -2.56
C THR A 656 11.48 -29.84 -3.97
N ASN A 657 12.63 -29.25 -4.34
CA ASN A 657 13.22 -29.45 -5.66
C ASN A 657 13.59 -30.91 -5.93
N GLN A 658 14.10 -31.62 -4.93
CA GLN A 658 14.42 -33.04 -5.06
C GLN A 658 13.15 -33.85 -5.31
N ARG A 659 12.08 -33.64 -4.54
CA ARG A 659 10.81 -34.37 -4.70
C ARG A 659 10.14 -34.09 -6.04
N LEU A 660 10.17 -32.83 -6.50
CA LEU A 660 9.65 -32.45 -7.82
C LEU A 660 10.44 -33.08 -8.96
N ARG A 661 11.78 -33.09 -8.86
CA ARG A 661 12.66 -33.75 -9.84
C ARG A 661 12.42 -35.26 -9.93
N GLU A 662 12.27 -35.94 -8.79
CA GLU A 662 11.94 -37.38 -8.73
C GLU A 662 10.58 -37.68 -9.37
N ALA A 663 9.62 -36.73 -9.31
CA ALA A 663 8.33 -36.83 -9.98
C ALA A 663 8.36 -36.42 -11.48
N GLY A 664 9.54 -36.09 -12.02
CA GLY A 664 9.73 -35.72 -13.43
C GLY A 664 9.40 -34.27 -13.75
N LEU A 665 9.20 -33.39 -12.73
CA LEU A 665 8.97 -31.97 -12.90
C LEU A 665 10.30 -31.20 -13.04
N ARG A 666 10.31 -30.12 -13.81
CA ARG A 666 11.51 -29.34 -14.09
C ARG A 666 11.80 -28.36 -12.97
N VAL A 667 13.02 -28.43 -12.42
CA VAL A 667 13.57 -27.49 -11.42
C VAL A 667 15.00 -27.15 -11.83
N ALA A 668 15.58 -26.09 -11.31
CA ALA A 668 16.99 -25.77 -11.52
C ALA A 668 17.91 -26.91 -11.02
N ASP A 669 19.07 -27.10 -11.63
CA ASP A 669 20.09 -27.92 -11.02
C ASP A 669 20.55 -27.29 -9.73
N HIS A 670 20.63 -28.07 -8.66
CA HIS A 670 20.82 -27.57 -7.31
C HIS A 670 21.69 -28.48 -6.45
N ARG A 671 22.35 -27.89 -5.46
CA ARG A 671 23.17 -28.56 -4.45
C ARG A 671 23.15 -27.82 -3.13
N MET A 672 23.13 -28.57 -2.02
CA MET A 672 23.43 -28.01 -0.70
C MET A 672 24.92 -27.79 -0.53
N ALA A 673 25.32 -26.66 -0.01
CA ALA A 673 26.69 -26.25 0.31
C ALA A 673 26.86 -26.14 1.83
N PRO A 674 27.32 -27.20 2.52
CA PRO A 674 27.41 -27.22 3.98
C PRO A 674 28.59 -26.41 4.52
N LYS A 675 28.43 -25.76 5.66
CA LYS A 675 29.46 -25.01 6.40
C LYS A 675 30.66 -25.93 6.78
N LEU A 676 30.40 -27.19 7.10
CA LEU A 676 31.45 -28.15 7.43
C LEU A 676 32.43 -28.39 6.26
N GLU A 677 31.95 -28.45 5.02
CA GLU A 677 32.81 -28.54 3.83
C GLU A 677 33.70 -27.30 3.68
N TRP A 678 33.08 -26.13 3.86
CA TRP A 678 33.78 -24.83 3.81
C TRP A 678 34.83 -24.68 4.91
N GLN A 679 34.52 -25.10 6.14
CA GLN A 679 35.46 -25.05 7.25
C GLN A 679 36.64 -26.08 7.08
N ALA A 680 36.37 -27.20 6.44
CA ALA A 680 37.41 -28.21 6.23
C ALA A 680 38.48 -27.77 5.20
N ASP A 681 38.03 -27.25 4.05
CA ASP A 681 38.91 -26.72 3.01
C ASP A 681 38.09 -25.72 2.14
N ALA A 682 38.17 -24.44 2.42
CA ALA A 682 37.42 -23.39 1.73
C ALA A 682 37.77 -23.33 0.23
N GLU A 683 39.06 -23.55 -0.14
CA GLU A 683 39.46 -23.47 -1.55
C GLU A 683 38.93 -24.66 -2.37
N SER A 684 38.95 -25.84 -1.81
CA SER A 684 38.36 -27.05 -2.44
C SER A 684 36.84 -26.91 -2.52
N PHE A 685 36.20 -26.36 -1.49
CA PHE A 685 34.77 -26.10 -1.48
C PHE A 685 34.34 -25.15 -2.62
N TYR A 686 35.03 -24.01 -2.77
CA TYR A 686 34.73 -23.08 -3.85
C TYR A 686 34.97 -23.67 -5.23
N ARG A 687 36.09 -24.37 -5.46
CA ARG A 687 36.38 -25.04 -6.75
C ARG A 687 35.31 -26.09 -7.09
N SER A 688 34.84 -26.82 -6.10
CA SER A 688 33.78 -27.82 -6.29
C SER A 688 32.48 -27.19 -6.78
N LEU A 689 32.10 -26.05 -6.18
CA LEU A 689 30.91 -25.31 -6.60
C LEU A 689 31.09 -24.73 -8.00
N GLU A 690 32.22 -24.09 -8.29
CA GLU A 690 32.55 -23.51 -9.60
C GLU A 690 32.60 -24.54 -10.74
N THR A 691 33.02 -25.75 -10.44
CA THR A 691 33.04 -26.83 -11.42
C THR A 691 31.63 -27.30 -11.78
N GLN A 692 30.73 -27.31 -10.80
CA GLN A 692 29.37 -27.79 -10.99
C GLN A 692 28.44 -26.66 -11.48
N PHE A 693 28.64 -25.41 -11.00
CA PHE A 693 27.80 -24.26 -11.29
C PHE A 693 28.65 -23.13 -11.90
N PRO A 694 28.66 -22.98 -13.23
CA PRO A 694 29.34 -21.82 -13.86
C PRO A 694 28.66 -20.53 -13.49
N TYR A 695 29.46 -19.47 -13.32
CA TYR A 695 28.94 -18.12 -13.07
C TYR A 695 28.15 -17.55 -14.27
N PRO A 696 27.09 -16.79 -14.05
CA PRO A 696 26.46 -16.52 -12.75
C PRO A 696 25.52 -17.65 -12.30
N PHE A 697 25.42 -17.87 -11.00
CA PHE A 697 24.48 -18.79 -10.38
C PHE A 697 23.77 -18.16 -9.19
N ILE A 698 22.73 -18.80 -8.63
CA ILE A 698 22.00 -18.34 -7.46
C ILE A 698 22.52 -19.03 -6.20
N ALA A 699 22.80 -18.22 -5.15
CA ALA A 699 23.03 -18.71 -3.80
C ALA A 699 21.95 -18.15 -2.87
N LYS A 700 21.33 -19.02 -2.05
CA LYS A 700 20.23 -18.66 -1.16
C LYS A 700 20.13 -19.60 0.05
N PRO A 701 19.52 -19.17 1.18
CA PRO A 701 19.09 -20.11 2.22
C PRO A 701 18.11 -21.14 1.67
N ALA A 702 18.18 -22.39 2.15
CA ALA A 702 17.25 -23.43 1.70
C ALA A 702 15.84 -23.30 2.33
N ASP A 703 15.72 -22.63 3.47
CA ASP A 703 14.54 -22.65 4.34
C ASP A 703 14.10 -21.25 4.82
N ASP A 704 14.43 -20.21 4.08
CA ASP A 704 13.95 -18.83 4.31
C ASP A 704 13.13 -18.32 3.12
N GLY A 705 12.23 -17.39 3.38
CA GLY A 705 11.32 -16.81 2.40
C GLY A 705 11.67 -15.37 1.98
N CYS A 706 10.77 -14.74 1.23
CA CYS A 706 10.79 -13.32 0.81
C CYS A 706 12.10 -12.83 0.19
N SER A 707 12.77 -13.68 -0.59
CA SER A 707 14.07 -13.33 -1.21
C SER A 707 15.19 -12.99 -0.21
N SER A 708 15.00 -13.30 1.10
CA SER A 708 16.01 -13.08 2.13
C SER A 708 17.33 -13.76 1.74
N ALA A 709 18.40 -12.98 1.64
CA ALA A 709 19.73 -13.41 1.23
C ALA A 709 19.77 -14.21 -0.10
N VAL A 710 18.83 -14.00 -1.03
CA VAL A 710 18.93 -14.53 -2.40
C VAL A 710 19.88 -13.63 -3.19
N LYS A 711 21.01 -14.19 -3.67
CA LYS A 711 22.01 -13.41 -4.42
C LYS A 711 22.39 -14.14 -5.70
N LYS A 712 22.47 -13.37 -6.78
CA LYS A 712 23.08 -13.80 -8.04
C LYS A 712 24.60 -13.63 -7.93
N ILE A 713 25.30 -14.72 -7.83
CA ILE A 713 26.75 -14.76 -7.66
C ILE A 713 27.41 -14.71 -9.03
N LYS A 714 28.17 -13.65 -9.30
CA LYS A 714 28.76 -13.35 -10.60
C LYS A 714 30.23 -13.78 -10.71
N ASN A 715 30.89 -13.97 -9.58
CA ASN A 715 32.31 -14.29 -9.51
C ASN A 715 32.72 -14.86 -8.14
N ARG A 716 33.97 -15.31 -8.04
CA ARG A 716 34.57 -15.88 -6.83
C ARG A 716 34.48 -14.94 -5.62
N ALA A 717 34.74 -13.64 -5.78
CA ALA A 717 34.74 -12.70 -4.67
C ALA A 717 33.34 -12.57 -4.03
N GLU A 718 32.29 -12.58 -4.84
CA GLU A 718 30.91 -12.58 -4.36
C GLU A 718 30.55 -13.91 -3.67
N LEU A 719 31.05 -15.07 -4.17
CA LEU A 719 30.85 -16.35 -3.53
C LEU A 719 31.51 -16.42 -2.16
N GLU A 720 32.74 -15.93 -2.05
CA GLU A 720 33.46 -15.83 -0.78
C GLU A 720 32.74 -14.92 0.21
N ALA A 721 32.31 -13.76 -0.24
CA ALA A 721 31.56 -12.82 0.58
C ALA A 721 30.23 -13.42 1.09
N PHE A 722 29.49 -14.08 0.19
CA PHE A 722 28.24 -14.78 0.54
C PHE A 722 28.48 -15.86 1.61
N SER A 723 29.50 -16.71 1.41
CA SER A 723 29.86 -17.78 2.34
C SER A 723 30.27 -17.24 3.71
N GLN A 724 31.06 -16.16 3.74
CA GLN A 724 31.45 -15.51 5.00
C GLN A 724 30.25 -14.94 5.76
N LEU A 725 29.28 -14.34 5.06
CA LEU A 725 28.08 -13.78 5.67
C LEU A 725 27.13 -14.85 6.19
N ILE A 726 26.86 -15.89 5.36
CA ILE A 726 25.88 -16.93 5.74
C ILE A 726 26.40 -17.82 6.85
N PHE A 727 27.72 -18.08 6.89
CA PHE A 727 28.40 -18.96 7.86
C PHE A 727 28.99 -18.21 9.06
N ARG A 728 28.81 -16.88 9.16
CA ARG A 728 29.33 -16.10 10.29
C ARG A 728 28.81 -16.58 11.63
N THR A 729 29.57 -16.32 12.69
CA THR A 729 29.19 -16.57 14.09
C THR A 729 28.64 -15.31 14.77
N GLU A 730 29.05 -14.15 14.30
CA GLU A 730 28.67 -12.84 14.79
C GLU A 730 27.20 -12.53 14.48
N GLU A 731 26.52 -11.80 15.34
CA GLU A 731 25.16 -11.32 15.08
C GLU A 731 25.14 -10.26 13.99
N ASP A 732 26.05 -9.31 14.10
CA ASP A 732 26.18 -8.24 13.14
C ASP A 732 26.72 -8.71 11.78
N LEU A 733 26.37 -7.97 10.74
CA LEU A 733 26.91 -8.20 9.40
C LEU A 733 28.38 -7.82 9.34
N LEU A 734 29.18 -8.66 8.69
CA LEU A 734 30.57 -8.35 8.41
C LEU A 734 30.66 -7.25 7.34
N PRO A 735 31.21 -6.06 7.64
CA PRO A 735 31.11 -4.88 6.74
C PRO A 735 31.77 -5.09 5.37
N ALA A 736 32.93 -5.76 5.31
CA ALA A 736 33.64 -5.95 4.06
C ALA A 736 32.89 -6.91 3.10
N PRO A 737 32.46 -8.12 3.51
CA PRO A 737 31.62 -8.98 2.68
C PRO A 737 30.28 -8.34 2.33
N ALA A 738 29.64 -7.61 3.26
CA ALA A 738 28.40 -6.90 2.99
C ALA A 738 28.57 -5.84 1.89
N GLY A 739 29.70 -5.13 1.89
CA GLY A 739 30.04 -4.20 0.81
C GLY A 739 30.24 -4.85 -0.55
N VAL A 740 30.86 -6.04 -0.60
CA VAL A 740 31.04 -6.80 -1.87
C VAL A 740 29.70 -7.19 -2.47
N LEU A 741 28.73 -7.58 -1.64
CA LEU A 741 27.38 -7.98 -2.09
C LEU A 741 26.41 -6.78 -2.21
N ASN A 742 26.85 -5.55 -1.99
CA ASN A 742 26.04 -4.33 -2.02
C ASN A 742 24.75 -4.45 -1.16
N LEU A 743 24.91 -4.96 0.09
CA LEU A 743 23.77 -5.10 0.98
C LEU A 743 23.25 -3.74 1.42
N GLY A 744 21.94 -3.53 1.35
CA GLY A 744 21.27 -2.31 1.82
C GLY A 744 21.33 -2.15 3.34
N PHE A 745 21.15 -0.91 3.81
CA PHE A 745 21.10 -0.56 5.23
C PHE A 745 19.89 -1.18 5.90
N LYS A 746 19.79 -2.22 6.49
CA LYS A 746 18.68 -3.01 7.09
C LYS A 746 18.34 -4.28 6.31
N GLU A 747 19.08 -4.65 5.29
CA GLU A 747 18.87 -5.93 4.64
C GLU A 747 19.26 -7.05 5.62
N GLU A 748 18.27 -7.89 5.98
CA GLU A 748 18.50 -9.04 6.84
C GLU A 748 19.24 -10.13 6.09
N PHE A 749 20.32 -10.64 6.66
CA PHE A 749 21.10 -11.75 6.10
C PHE A 749 21.25 -12.84 7.17
N PRO A 750 20.55 -13.99 7.03
CA PRO A 750 20.50 -15.01 8.08
C PRO A 750 21.83 -15.73 8.25
N ARG A 751 22.01 -16.36 9.41
CA ARG A 751 23.12 -17.29 9.70
C ARG A 751 22.62 -18.72 9.51
N LYS A 752 23.33 -19.52 8.74
CA LYS A 752 22.93 -20.91 8.43
C LYS A 752 24.12 -21.86 8.49
N GLU A 753 23.86 -23.15 8.65
CA GLU A 753 24.87 -24.20 8.60
C GLU A 753 25.03 -24.79 7.18
N ALA A 754 24.20 -24.39 6.24
CA ALA A 754 24.29 -24.71 4.83
C ALA A 754 23.49 -23.69 4.00
N PHE A 755 23.85 -23.53 2.73
CA PHE A 755 23.05 -22.78 1.77
C PHE A 755 22.81 -23.56 0.49
N LEU A 756 21.80 -23.18 -0.27
CA LEU A 756 21.44 -23.79 -1.54
C LEU A 756 22.10 -23.03 -2.69
N VAL A 757 22.74 -23.75 -3.59
CA VAL A 757 23.25 -23.25 -4.87
C VAL A 757 22.39 -23.80 -5.99
N GLU A 758 21.99 -22.94 -6.91
CA GLU A 758 21.17 -23.31 -8.07
C GLU A 758 21.70 -22.67 -9.35
N THR A 759 21.60 -23.41 -10.46
CA THR A 759 21.87 -22.86 -11.79
C THR A 759 20.91 -21.68 -12.06
N LEU A 760 21.45 -20.57 -12.55
CA LEU A 760 20.63 -19.43 -12.96
C LEU A 760 19.74 -19.83 -14.16
N ILE A 761 18.44 -19.77 -13.96
CA ILE A 761 17.47 -19.98 -15.04
C ILE A 761 17.48 -18.72 -15.92
N SER A 762 17.68 -18.92 -17.22
CA SER A 762 17.75 -17.83 -18.21
C SER A 762 16.79 -18.08 -19.37
N ARG A 763 16.65 -17.12 -20.26
CA ARG A 763 15.78 -17.20 -21.44
C ARG A 763 16.14 -18.36 -22.38
N ASP A 764 17.41 -18.73 -22.51
CA ASP A 764 17.90 -19.86 -23.29
C ASP A 764 17.27 -19.98 -24.69
N GLY A 765 17.23 -18.86 -25.43
CA GLY A 765 16.69 -18.80 -26.79
C GLY A 765 15.17 -18.90 -26.92
N ALA A 766 14.42 -18.92 -25.83
CA ALA A 766 12.96 -18.90 -25.86
C ALA A 766 12.41 -17.62 -26.50
N ALA A 767 11.29 -17.72 -27.19
CA ALA A 767 10.57 -16.56 -27.75
C ALA A 767 10.02 -15.67 -26.61
N HIS A 768 9.38 -16.28 -25.61
CA HIS A 768 8.92 -15.60 -24.40
C HIS A 768 9.55 -16.24 -23.17
N PHE A 769 9.92 -15.42 -22.20
CA PHE A 769 10.48 -15.85 -20.91
C PHE A 769 9.91 -14.98 -19.82
N LEU A 770 9.13 -15.58 -18.93
CA LEU A 770 8.35 -14.89 -17.90
C LEU A 770 8.61 -15.55 -16.55
N GLU A 771 8.70 -14.72 -15.50
CA GLU A 771 8.51 -15.19 -14.13
C GLU A 771 7.03 -15.11 -13.81
N VAL A 772 6.42 -16.19 -13.34
CA VAL A 772 5.02 -16.27 -13.03
C VAL A 772 4.79 -16.82 -11.64
N THR A 773 3.69 -16.40 -11.04
CA THR A 773 3.21 -16.89 -9.76
C THR A 773 1.77 -17.37 -9.92
N GLY A 774 1.51 -18.64 -9.63
CA GLY A 774 0.21 -19.28 -9.74
C GLY A 774 -0.37 -19.62 -8.39
N GLY A 775 -1.57 -19.10 -8.09
CA GLY A 775 -2.34 -19.44 -6.90
C GLY A 775 -3.21 -20.68 -7.13
N LEU A 776 -3.51 -21.39 -6.07
CA LEU A 776 -4.44 -22.51 -6.08
C LEU A 776 -5.30 -22.55 -4.81
N LEU A 777 -6.43 -23.23 -4.92
CA LEU A 777 -7.35 -23.54 -3.83
C LEU A 777 -7.69 -25.02 -3.89
N THR A 778 -7.78 -25.69 -2.73
CA THR A 778 -8.23 -27.07 -2.65
C THR A 778 -9.56 -27.18 -1.95
N SER A 779 -10.36 -28.15 -2.37
CA SER A 779 -11.62 -28.52 -1.75
C SER A 779 -11.78 -30.03 -1.73
N TYR A 780 -12.79 -30.53 -1.02
CA TYR A 780 -13.18 -31.94 -1.16
C TYR A 780 -14.42 -32.02 -2.05
N ASP A 781 -14.41 -32.96 -2.99
CA ASP A 781 -15.55 -33.27 -3.81
C ASP A 781 -16.62 -34.08 -3.04
N GLU A 782 -17.72 -34.45 -3.69
CA GLU A 782 -18.81 -35.20 -3.09
C GLU A 782 -18.38 -36.61 -2.60
N ASP A 783 -17.37 -37.21 -3.21
CA ASP A 783 -16.76 -38.48 -2.81
C ASP A 783 -15.70 -38.31 -1.71
N GLY A 784 -15.42 -37.07 -1.37
CA GLY A 784 -14.42 -36.72 -0.37
C GLY A 784 -12.97 -36.81 -0.89
N LEU A 785 -12.74 -36.83 -2.21
CA LEU A 785 -11.41 -36.73 -2.79
C LEU A 785 -10.99 -35.26 -2.84
N LEU A 786 -9.68 -35.04 -2.79
CA LEU A 786 -9.09 -33.70 -2.89
C LEU A 786 -9.19 -33.20 -4.33
N ASP A 787 -9.90 -32.09 -4.52
CA ASP A 787 -9.96 -31.36 -5.78
C ASP A 787 -9.04 -30.13 -5.68
N ILE A 788 -8.33 -29.83 -6.77
CA ILE A 788 -7.34 -28.74 -6.83
C ILE A 788 -7.71 -27.79 -7.98
N GLU A 789 -8.12 -26.60 -7.63
CA GLU A 789 -8.37 -25.52 -8.58
C GLU A 789 -7.12 -24.62 -8.69
N VAL A 790 -6.54 -24.53 -9.88
CA VAL A 790 -5.41 -23.65 -10.18
C VAL A 790 -5.91 -22.42 -10.93
N PHE A 791 -5.60 -21.23 -10.38
CA PHE A 791 -6.01 -19.96 -10.96
C PHE A 791 -5.15 -19.52 -12.15
N GLU A 792 -5.60 -18.48 -12.86
CA GLU A 792 -4.76 -17.79 -13.84
C GLU A 792 -3.53 -17.20 -13.15
N ALA A 793 -2.32 -17.57 -13.66
CA ALA A 793 -1.09 -17.08 -13.08
C ALA A 793 -0.88 -15.58 -13.34
N SER A 794 -0.19 -14.94 -12.44
CA SER A 794 0.27 -13.55 -12.58
C SER A 794 1.71 -13.53 -13.10
N GLU A 795 2.00 -12.67 -14.06
CA GLU A 795 3.36 -12.34 -14.46
C GLU A 795 3.97 -11.37 -13.45
N ALA A 796 5.14 -11.66 -12.93
CA ALA A 796 5.90 -10.82 -12.03
C ALA A 796 6.90 -9.97 -12.81
N LEU A 797 6.82 -8.64 -12.64
CA LEU A 797 7.72 -7.69 -13.28
C LEU A 797 8.70 -7.14 -12.23
N ALA A 798 9.97 -7.56 -12.30
CA ALA A 798 11.01 -7.05 -11.43
C ALA A 798 11.63 -5.78 -12.01
N ASN A 799 11.81 -4.75 -11.16
CA ASN A 799 12.60 -3.57 -11.53
C ASN A 799 14.12 -3.80 -11.40
N GLY A 800 14.53 -4.92 -10.79
CA GLY A 800 15.90 -5.30 -10.53
C GLY A 800 16.25 -6.72 -11.02
N GLU A 801 17.42 -7.24 -10.60
CA GLU A 801 17.88 -8.59 -10.93
C GLU A 801 17.09 -9.70 -10.18
N VAL A 802 16.43 -9.35 -9.06
CA VAL A 802 15.59 -10.21 -8.22
C VAL A 802 14.47 -9.35 -7.64
N LEU A 803 13.24 -9.88 -7.58
CA LEU A 803 12.11 -9.20 -6.94
C LEU A 803 12.41 -8.91 -5.46
N SER A 804 12.30 -7.64 -5.07
CA SER A 804 12.41 -7.22 -3.67
C SER A 804 11.20 -7.64 -2.84
N LEU A 805 11.34 -7.58 -1.51
CA LEU A 805 10.23 -7.78 -0.57
C LEU A 805 9.08 -6.80 -0.84
N GLU A 806 9.43 -5.55 -1.12
CA GLU A 806 8.49 -4.46 -1.39
C GLU A 806 7.71 -4.72 -2.68
N GLU A 807 8.37 -5.14 -3.75
CA GLU A 807 7.73 -5.50 -5.01
C GLU A 807 6.79 -6.70 -4.90
N LYS A 808 7.06 -7.64 -3.97
CA LYS A 808 6.22 -8.83 -3.77
C LYS A 808 4.94 -8.55 -2.96
N PHE A 809 4.96 -7.63 -2.00
CA PHE A 809 3.90 -7.54 -0.98
C PHE A 809 3.29 -6.16 -0.78
N LEU A 810 3.89 -5.09 -1.30
CA LEU A 810 3.39 -3.73 -1.08
C LEU A 810 2.66 -3.18 -2.30
N ALA A 811 1.48 -2.61 -2.05
CA ALA A 811 0.66 -2.01 -3.09
C ALA A 811 1.36 -0.79 -3.72
N GLY A 812 1.49 -0.81 -5.05
CA GLY A 812 1.93 0.34 -5.85
C GLY A 812 3.37 0.30 -6.35
N GLU A 813 4.19 -0.70 -5.96
CA GLU A 813 5.55 -0.86 -6.45
C GLU A 813 5.83 -2.20 -7.15
N GLY A 814 5.15 -3.29 -6.77
CA GLY A 814 5.23 -4.57 -7.47
C GLY A 814 4.27 -4.60 -8.65
N GLN A 815 4.80 -4.79 -9.84
CA GLN A 815 3.98 -4.93 -11.04
C GLN A 815 3.67 -6.40 -11.26
N ASN A 816 2.44 -6.80 -10.93
CA ASN A 816 1.94 -8.12 -11.27
C ASN A 816 0.83 -7.98 -12.31
N ILE A 817 0.99 -8.59 -13.47
CA ILE A 817 -0.01 -8.58 -14.51
C ILE A 817 -0.77 -9.91 -14.48
N THR A 818 -2.07 -9.85 -14.24
CA THR A 818 -2.95 -11.04 -14.18
C THR A 818 -4.08 -10.89 -15.20
N PRO A 819 -4.26 -11.86 -16.10
CA PRO A 819 -3.43 -13.03 -16.38
C PRO A 819 -2.09 -12.68 -17.00
N ALA A 820 -1.10 -13.60 -16.89
CA ALA A 820 0.23 -13.44 -17.47
C ALA A 820 0.18 -13.33 -19.00
N ARG A 821 1.09 -12.53 -19.56
CA ARG A 821 1.15 -12.20 -21.00
C ARG A 821 2.03 -13.19 -21.77
N TYR A 822 1.67 -14.45 -21.78
CA TYR A 822 2.47 -15.53 -22.42
C TYR A 822 2.65 -15.34 -23.94
N ASP A 823 1.66 -14.73 -24.61
CA ASP A 823 1.67 -14.44 -26.06
C ASP A 823 0.78 -13.23 -26.37
N VAL A 824 0.95 -12.63 -27.53
CA VAL A 824 0.08 -11.57 -28.07
C VAL A 824 -1.24 -12.14 -28.58
N ASP A 825 -1.22 -13.36 -29.14
CA ASP A 825 -2.40 -14.06 -29.60
C ASP A 825 -3.20 -14.62 -28.41
N ALA A 826 -4.50 -14.34 -28.37
CA ALA A 826 -5.36 -14.72 -27.24
C ALA A 826 -5.58 -16.24 -27.13
N VAL A 827 -5.63 -16.95 -28.26
CA VAL A 827 -5.85 -18.41 -28.29
C VAL A 827 -4.59 -19.12 -27.81
N GLU A 828 -3.44 -18.67 -28.31
CA GLU A 828 -2.15 -19.20 -27.91
C GLU A 828 -1.85 -18.92 -26.44
N ARG A 829 -2.15 -17.73 -25.97
CA ARG A 829 -2.05 -17.36 -24.54
C ARG A 829 -2.86 -18.31 -23.67
N GLN A 830 -4.12 -18.59 -24.05
CA GLN A 830 -4.99 -19.50 -23.28
C GLN A 830 -4.44 -20.94 -23.31
N ARG A 831 -3.90 -21.41 -24.44
CA ARG A 831 -3.26 -22.72 -24.54
C ARG A 831 -2.10 -22.84 -23.56
N ILE A 832 -1.18 -21.85 -23.60
CA ILE A 832 -0.01 -21.81 -22.72
C ILE A 832 -0.46 -21.75 -21.25
N SER A 833 -1.42 -20.89 -20.93
CA SER A 833 -1.97 -20.79 -19.56
C SER A 833 -2.48 -22.14 -19.07
N ASN A 834 -3.19 -22.90 -19.88
CA ASN A 834 -3.71 -24.23 -19.52
C ASN A 834 -2.56 -25.22 -19.25
N GLU A 835 -1.49 -25.20 -20.05
CA GLU A 835 -0.32 -26.06 -19.83
C GLU A 835 0.40 -25.68 -18.53
N VAL A 836 0.57 -24.39 -18.26
CA VAL A 836 1.14 -23.91 -16.99
C VAL A 836 0.30 -24.40 -15.82
N LYS A 837 -1.02 -24.23 -15.86
CA LYS A 837 -1.95 -24.71 -14.81
C LYS A 837 -1.84 -26.22 -14.58
N GLN A 838 -1.72 -27.02 -15.63
CA GLN A 838 -1.53 -28.47 -15.50
C GLN A 838 -0.24 -28.84 -14.76
N VAL A 839 0.85 -28.13 -15.05
CA VAL A 839 2.12 -28.34 -14.33
C VAL A 839 1.98 -27.93 -12.85
N LEU A 840 1.38 -26.78 -12.57
CA LEU A 840 1.16 -26.32 -11.19
C LEU A 840 0.23 -27.26 -10.41
N HIS A 841 -0.81 -27.78 -11.06
CA HIS A 841 -1.68 -28.81 -10.48
C HIS A 841 -0.86 -30.05 -10.10
N ARG A 842 -0.01 -30.53 -11.01
CA ARG A 842 0.86 -31.68 -10.73
C ARG A 842 1.85 -31.43 -9.59
N VAL A 843 2.39 -30.20 -9.48
CA VAL A 843 3.21 -29.80 -8.32
C VAL A 843 2.44 -29.94 -7.01
N ALA A 844 1.19 -29.46 -7.00
CA ALA A 844 0.34 -29.51 -5.81
C ALA A 844 0.03 -30.96 -5.39
N GLU A 845 -0.24 -31.85 -6.34
CA GLU A 845 -0.42 -33.29 -6.06
C GLU A 845 0.83 -33.94 -5.47
N VAL A 846 2.00 -33.72 -6.10
CA VAL A 846 3.29 -34.33 -5.69
C VAL A 846 3.69 -33.91 -4.27
N LEU A 847 3.37 -32.67 -3.89
CA LEU A 847 3.71 -32.10 -2.59
C LEU A 847 2.58 -32.20 -1.56
N ASP A 848 1.43 -32.82 -1.93
CA ASP A 848 0.23 -32.93 -1.09
C ASP A 848 -0.20 -31.57 -0.52
N ILE A 849 -0.31 -30.57 -1.40
CA ILE A 849 -0.76 -29.22 -1.02
C ILE A 849 -2.22 -29.24 -0.66
N GLN A 850 -2.55 -28.63 0.45
CA GLN A 850 -3.92 -28.57 1.01
C GLN A 850 -4.29 -27.14 1.37
N GLY A 851 -5.58 -26.81 1.25
CA GLY A 851 -6.12 -25.48 1.51
C GLY A 851 -5.85 -24.53 0.36
N TYR A 852 -4.77 -23.80 0.41
CA TYR A 852 -4.36 -22.85 -0.63
C TYR A 852 -2.83 -22.74 -0.66
N ALA A 853 -2.29 -22.33 -1.79
CA ALA A 853 -0.86 -22.12 -1.93
C ALA A 853 -0.56 -21.19 -3.12
N ARG A 854 0.69 -20.77 -3.22
CA ARG A 854 1.25 -20.06 -4.37
C ARG A 854 2.50 -20.80 -4.83
N ILE A 855 2.58 -21.01 -6.14
CA ILE A 855 3.72 -21.66 -6.79
C ILE A 855 4.36 -20.67 -7.74
N ASP A 856 5.64 -20.40 -7.52
CA ASP A 856 6.44 -19.49 -8.33
C ASP A 856 7.25 -20.30 -9.36
N ALA A 857 7.24 -19.88 -10.63
CA ALA A 857 7.88 -20.59 -11.73
C ALA A 857 8.39 -19.64 -12.81
N PHE A 858 9.44 -20.07 -13.54
CA PHE A 858 9.76 -19.50 -14.85
C PHE A 858 9.07 -20.28 -15.95
N VAL A 859 8.51 -19.55 -16.91
CA VAL A 859 7.89 -20.11 -18.11
C VAL A 859 8.68 -19.70 -19.32
N ARG A 860 9.17 -20.67 -20.08
CA ARG A 860 9.79 -20.49 -21.40
C ARG A 860 8.84 -20.96 -22.47
N VAL A 861 8.56 -20.12 -23.45
CA VAL A 861 7.81 -20.50 -24.64
C VAL A 861 8.77 -20.51 -25.82
N ARG A 862 9.01 -21.69 -26.38
CA ARG A 862 9.91 -21.88 -27.52
C ARG A 862 9.26 -21.40 -28.81
N GLN A 863 10.07 -21.14 -29.85
CA GLN A 863 9.55 -20.70 -31.16
C GLN A 863 8.59 -21.71 -31.81
N GLU A 864 8.74 -22.99 -31.48
CA GLU A 864 7.87 -24.06 -31.95
C GLU A 864 6.60 -24.25 -31.10
N GLY A 865 6.38 -23.38 -30.11
CA GLY A 865 5.22 -23.43 -29.23
C GLY A 865 5.34 -24.38 -28.05
N GLU A 866 6.50 -25.05 -27.84
CA GLU A 866 6.75 -25.84 -26.64
C GLU A 866 6.83 -24.96 -25.41
N VAL A 867 6.17 -25.39 -24.33
CA VAL A 867 6.12 -24.69 -23.05
C VAL A 867 6.96 -25.46 -22.03
N GLU A 868 7.94 -24.78 -21.45
CA GLU A 868 8.72 -25.29 -20.32
C GLU A 868 8.38 -24.51 -19.06
N VAL A 869 7.92 -25.21 -18.03
CA VAL A 869 7.65 -24.61 -16.71
C VAL A 869 8.71 -25.11 -15.73
N LEU A 870 9.50 -24.20 -15.18
CA LEU A 870 10.58 -24.49 -14.24
C LEU A 870 10.19 -23.94 -12.86
N ILE A 871 9.96 -24.83 -11.91
CA ILE A 871 9.49 -24.43 -10.56
C ILE A 871 10.64 -23.79 -9.77
N ILE A 872 10.35 -22.68 -9.10
CA ILE A 872 11.29 -21.90 -8.29
C ILE A 872 11.09 -22.21 -6.81
N GLU A 873 9.83 -22.05 -6.34
CA GLU A 873 9.47 -22.27 -4.93
C GLU A 873 7.94 -22.49 -4.79
N VAL A 874 7.56 -23.07 -3.66
CA VAL A 874 6.17 -23.29 -3.28
C VAL A 874 5.94 -22.67 -1.91
N ASN A 875 5.00 -21.72 -1.84
CA ASN A 875 4.61 -21.05 -0.62
C ASN A 875 3.29 -21.64 -0.14
N SER A 876 3.33 -22.44 0.94
CA SER A 876 2.16 -23.16 1.47
C SER A 876 1.20 -22.27 2.26
N LEU A 877 1.65 -21.10 2.72
CA LEU A 877 0.86 -20.02 3.29
C LEU A 877 1.28 -18.70 2.63
N PRO A 878 0.83 -18.42 1.40
CA PRO A 878 1.22 -17.21 0.68
C PRO A 878 0.71 -15.96 1.38
N GLY A 879 1.39 -14.84 1.15
CA GLY A 879 1.02 -13.54 1.68
C GLY A 879 -0.42 -13.18 1.35
N MET A 880 -1.13 -12.71 2.36
CA MET A 880 -2.55 -12.33 2.29
C MET A 880 -2.74 -10.81 2.55
N THR A 881 -1.77 -10.00 2.12
CA THR A 881 -1.91 -8.54 2.14
C THR A 881 -2.93 -8.06 1.10
N PRO A 882 -3.52 -6.86 1.22
CA PRO A 882 -4.63 -6.43 0.36
C PRO A 882 -4.34 -6.43 -1.14
N ALA A 883 -3.09 -6.29 -1.55
CA ALA A 883 -2.67 -6.16 -2.95
C ALA A 883 -1.90 -7.38 -3.48
N THR A 884 -1.96 -8.53 -2.81
CA THR A 884 -1.28 -9.73 -3.31
C THR A 884 -1.98 -10.29 -4.54
N CYS A 885 -1.18 -10.89 -5.43
CA CYS A 885 -1.66 -11.49 -6.67
C CYS A 885 -2.71 -12.57 -6.47
N ILE A 886 -2.73 -13.28 -5.33
CA ILE A 886 -3.71 -14.33 -5.08
C ILE A 886 -5.15 -13.79 -5.04
N PHE A 887 -5.37 -12.58 -4.50
CA PHE A 887 -6.70 -11.96 -4.54
C PHE A 887 -7.09 -11.50 -5.94
N HIS A 888 -6.13 -11.12 -6.80
CA HIS A 888 -6.41 -10.83 -8.21
C HIS A 888 -6.80 -12.11 -8.96
N GLN A 889 -6.08 -13.19 -8.72
CA GLN A 889 -6.28 -14.49 -9.36
C GLN A 889 -7.64 -15.09 -8.98
N THR A 890 -7.96 -15.06 -7.68
CA THR A 890 -9.26 -15.54 -7.19
C THR A 890 -10.42 -14.69 -7.66
N ALA A 891 -10.23 -13.36 -7.79
CA ALA A 891 -11.24 -12.48 -8.34
C ALA A 891 -11.57 -12.79 -9.80
N LEU A 892 -10.57 -13.14 -10.62
CA LEU A 892 -10.80 -13.60 -11.99
C LEU A 892 -11.54 -14.95 -12.06
N ALA A 893 -11.35 -15.81 -11.06
CA ALA A 893 -12.09 -17.06 -10.91
C ALA A 893 -13.51 -16.86 -10.30
N GLY A 894 -13.89 -15.61 -9.98
CA GLY A 894 -15.20 -15.25 -9.47
C GLY A 894 -15.34 -15.27 -7.94
N TYR A 895 -14.25 -15.48 -7.20
CA TYR A 895 -14.27 -15.46 -5.73
C TYR A 895 -14.03 -14.04 -5.22
N THR A 896 -14.94 -13.52 -4.42
CA THR A 896 -14.61 -12.36 -3.56
C THR A 896 -13.60 -12.79 -2.50
N PRO A 897 -12.80 -11.87 -1.93
CA PRO A 897 -11.88 -12.20 -0.83
C PRO A 897 -12.55 -12.91 0.35
N TYR A 898 -13.81 -12.55 0.64
CA TYR A 898 -14.61 -13.22 1.69
C TYR A 898 -14.90 -14.67 1.33
N GLN A 899 -15.35 -14.94 0.10
CA GLN A 899 -15.62 -16.30 -0.36
C GLN A 899 -14.35 -17.13 -0.39
N PHE A 900 -13.23 -16.54 -0.80
CA PHE A 900 -11.94 -17.23 -0.79
C PHE A 900 -11.50 -17.60 0.64
N ILE A 901 -11.55 -16.65 1.58
CA ILE A 901 -11.22 -16.92 3.00
C ILE A 901 -12.20 -17.93 3.61
N ASP A 902 -13.48 -17.80 3.31
CA ASP A 902 -14.53 -18.72 3.77
C ASP A 902 -14.26 -20.15 3.30
N ARG A 903 -13.93 -20.34 2.00
CA ARG A 903 -13.53 -21.65 1.45
C ARG A 903 -12.30 -22.25 2.13
N ILE A 904 -11.31 -21.42 2.43
CA ILE A 904 -10.09 -21.84 3.13
C ILE A 904 -10.43 -22.35 4.54
N LEU A 905 -11.26 -21.63 5.29
CA LEU A 905 -11.69 -22.03 6.63
C LEU A 905 -12.58 -23.28 6.59
N GLU A 906 -13.56 -23.34 5.68
CA GLU A 906 -14.40 -24.52 5.49
C GLU A 906 -13.58 -25.78 5.15
N PHE A 907 -12.54 -25.65 4.32
CA PHE A 907 -11.61 -26.74 4.02
C PHE A 907 -10.88 -27.22 5.29
N GLY A 908 -10.32 -26.30 6.09
CA GLY A 908 -9.64 -26.65 7.34
C GLY A 908 -10.54 -27.44 8.30
N LYS A 909 -11.79 -27.00 8.43
CA LYS A 909 -12.81 -27.70 9.25
C LYS A 909 -13.14 -29.09 8.70
N ALA A 910 -13.33 -29.21 7.39
CA ALA A 910 -13.63 -30.50 6.74
C ALA A 910 -12.45 -31.48 6.89
N ARG A 911 -11.20 -31.00 6.77
CA ARG A 911 -10.00 -31.82 6.98
C ARG A 911 -9.92 -32.32 8.44
N ALA A 912 -10.15 -31.45 9.42
CA ALA A 912 -10.14 -31.86 10.82
C ALA A 912 -11.22 -32.92 11.14
N ALA A 913 -12.44 -32.75 10.59
CA ALA A 913 -13.51 -33.72 10.75
C ALA A 913 -13.16 -35.10 10.15
N LYS A 914 -12.49 -35.13 8.99
CA LYS A 914 -12.00 -36.37 8.38
C LYS A 914 -10.93 -37.07 9.23
N ALA A 915 -9.98 -36.31 9.78
CA ALA A 915 -8.94 -36.88 10.64
C ALA A 915 -9.53 -37.55 11.89
N VAL A 916 -10.54 -36.95 12.49
CA VAL A 916 -11.27 -37.53 13.64
C VAL A 916 -12.07 -38.79 13.24
N SER A 917 -12.64 -38.86 12.05
CA SER A 917 -13.39 -40.01 11.58
C SER A 917 -12.51 -41.20 11.14
N ALA A 918 -11.23 -40.96 10.85
CA ALA A 918 -10.24 -41.96 10.45
C ALA A 918 -9.50 -42.61 11.65
N ASN A 919 -9.56 -41.98 12.82
CA ASN A 919 -9.04 -42.52 14.10
C ASN A 919 -10.17 -43.18 14.90
#